data_f285a905f573912e4b966d68b755487a
#
_entry.id   f285a905f573912e4b966d68b755487a
#
_cell.length_a   1.000
_cell.length_b   1.000
_cell.length_c   1.000
_cell.angle_alpha   90.00
_cell.angle_beta   90.00
_cell.angle_gamma   90.00
#
_symmetry.space_group_name_H-M   'P 1'
#
loop_
_entity.id
_entity.type
_entity.pdbx_description
1 polymer ?
#
loop_
_entity_poly.entity_id
_entity_poly.type
_entity_poly.pdbx_seq_one_letter_code
_entity_poly.pdbx_strand_id
1 'polypeptide(L)'
;MKRKDIQKYILLLLFMVTAQLAFAQSFTLQGKVSDKEGNPIELASVMVVTQGKLSMTNLKGEFNMQLQSEDSVKVRFSMIGYKTKTRILVRPKGKQTLLVQLADDNALEEVVVQGKAKQHGTTEELDIQKTKQGPSTSGNAVEEMVQTQAGVSTHSELSSQYNVRGGTFDENSVYINNIEVFRPFLVRSGQQEGLSIINPDMVEGVGFSTGGFEAKYGDKMSSALDITYKRPKKTEASVSASLLGASAYLGLATKKLTWTNGVRYKTNRYLLGSLQTKGEYRPSFLDYQTYLSWQPNKRWQVDFIGNISDNRYNFEPEDRETNFGTLQNVKKFRVYFDGQEKDLFRTFFGSLAITRHLSSRTDLSLLASAFTTKEQERYDIQGQYWLTQTETSENLGVGTYMQHSRDYLNADVKSLKLMMQHRAGKHKIEGAVTYKLERIKENSAEYEYRDSAGYNVPHTGRDLKMIYSLRARNELKAKRFESYLQDTWNFQTRDSVPTLFTLNYGVRFSHWDFNGESLFSPRASLTITPGRNRNLSFRIAGGIYYQAPFYKELRDTSIVNGVTYATLNQKIRAQQSIHALAGMTYRFEMLGRPFKFTAEAYYKALSHLVPYSVDNVKVTYYGENTATGHATGLDLKLFGEFVPGADSWLTLSVMNTSMKLNGKSIPLPTDQRYALNLYFTDFFPGTTRWRMSLKLAYADGLPFSAPHKELENNTFRAPAYKRADIGMSYRLLDNNDGHRNTIFKNIWLGLDCLNLFGINNVNSYYWVTDIAGQQYAVPNYLTGRQINGRVTVEF
;
A
#
# COMPACT_ATOMS: atom_id res chain seq x y z
N MET A 1 32.93 -44.68 23.25
CA MET A 1 31.66 -44.80 24.02
C MET A 1 31.11 -46.21 23.81
N LYS A 2 31.01 -47.00 24.85
CA LYS A 2 30.59 -48.41 24.77
C LYS A 2 29.08 -48.52 24.49
N ARG A 3 28.66 -49.42 23.63
CA ARG A 3 27.27 -49.66 23.16
C ARG A 3 26.22 -49.75 24.30
N LYS A 4 26.65 -50.01 25.53
CA LYS A 4 25.82 -50.06 26.76
C LYS A 4 25.44 -48.67 27.28
N ASP A 5 26.23 -47.62 26.98
CA ASP A 5 25.96 -46.26 27.43
C ASP A 5 24.90 -45.58 26.53
N ILE A 6 24.91 -45.90 25.24
CA ILE A 6 23.90 -45.45 24.28
C ILE A 6 22.51 -45.99 24.64
N GLN A 7 22.43 -47.27 25.05
CA GLN A 7 21.15 -47.85 25.46
C GLN A 7 20.60 -47.22 26.72
N LYS A 8 21.45 -46.80 27.69
CA LYS A 8 21.02 -46.09 28.89
C LYS A 8 20.47 -44.71 28.57
N TYR A 9 21.08 -43.97 27.67
CA TYR A 9 20.61 -42.66 27.26
C TYR A 9 19.30 -42.73 26.43
N ILE A 10 19.16 -43.76 25.59
CA ILE A 10 17.90 -44.04 24.88
C ILE A 10 16.78 -44.41 25.85
N LEU A 11 17.07 -45.23 26.86
CA LEU A 11 16.09 -45.59 27.89
C LEU A 11 15.73 -44.39 28.77
N LEU A 12 16.68 -43.52 29.10
CA LEU A 12 16.45 -42.27 29.86
C LEU A 12 15.62 -41.27 29.03
N LEU A 13 15.87 -41.16 27.72
CA LEU A 13 15.12 -40.35 26.81
C LEU A 13 13.68 -40.88 26.63
N LEU A 14 13.50 -42.20 26.52
CA LEU A 14 12.19 -42.86 26.49
C LEU A 14 11.40 -42.66 27.80
N PHE A 15 12.10 -42.72 28.95
CA PHE A 15 11.48 -42.45 30.25
C PHE A 15 11.10 -40.97 30.46
N MET A 16 11.90 -40.03 29.93
CA MET A 16 11.52 -38.62 29.90
C MET A 16 10.33 -38.33 28.99
N VAL A 17 10.22 -39.04 27.86
CA VAL A 17 9.07 -38.88 26.94
C VAL A 17 7.80 -39.51 27.52
N THR A 18 7.89 -40.58 28.27
CA THR A 18 6.75 -41.22 28.92
C THR A 18 6.30 -40.53 30.20
N ALA A 19 7.17 -39.76 30.87
CA ALA A 19 6.81 -38.95 32.04
C ALA A 19 6.03 -37.69 31.74
N GLN A 20 5.87 -37.29 30.45
CA GLN A 20 5.02 -36.18 30.02
C GLN A 20 3.58 -36.57 29.64
N LEU A 21 3.18 -37.81 29.85
CA LEU A 21 1.76 -38.17 29.87
C LEU A 21 1.15 -37.73 31.21
N ALA A 22 1.19 -36.43 31.49
CA ALA A 22 0.38 -35.82 32.52
C ALA A 22 -1.08 -36.08 32.19
N PHE A 23 -1.75 -36.88 32.98
CA PHE A 23 -3.21 -37.09 32.91
C PHE A 23 -3.88 -35.70 33.00
N ALA A 24 -4.31 -35.18 31.86
CA ALA A 24 -5.15 -34.00 31.85
C ALA A 24 -6.42 -34.33 32.61
N GLN A 25 -6.54 -33.83 33.84
CA GLN A 25 -7.76 -34.04 34.64
C GLN A 25 -8.93 -33.37 33.91
N SER A 26 -9.91 -34.16 33.52
CA SER A 26 -11.15 -33.64 32.95
C SER A 26 -12.07 -33.12 34.06
N PHE A 27 -12.81 -32.05 33.78
CA PHE A 27 -13.85 -31.55 34.65
C PHE A 27 -15.14 -31.31 33.85
N THR A 28 -16.27 -31.33 34.53
CA THR A 28 -17.58 -31.05 33.92
C THR A 28 -17.96 -29.58 34.22
N LEU A 29 -18.18 -28.77 33.20
CA LEU A 29 -18.74 -27.44 33.34
C LEU A 29 -20.21 -27.48 32.97
N GLN A 30 -21.06 -27.15 33.91
CA GLN A 30 -22.52 -27.03 33.72
C GLN A 30 -23.03 -25.70 34.26
N GLY A 31 -24.21 -25.28 33.89
CA GLY A 31 -24.79 -24.07 34.41
C GLY A 31 -26.05 -23.64 33.70
N LYS A 32 -26.52 -22.45 34.10
CA LYS A 32 -27.70 -21.83 33.51
C LYS A 32 -27.41 -20.41 33.11
N VAL A 33 -27.92 -20.00 31.97
CA VAL A 33 -27.87 -18.64 31.44
C VAL A 33 -29.28 -18.05 31.51
N SER A 34 -29.42 -16.89 32.12
CA SER A 34 -30.70 -16.16 32.29
C SER A 34 -30.54 -14.67 31.94
N ASP A 35 -31.63 -13.96 31.72
CA ASP A 35 -31.70 -12.50 31.64
C ASP A 35 -31.66 -11.89 33.07
N LYS A 36 -31.81 -10.55 33.14
CA LYS A 36 -31.81 -9.82 34.43
C LYS A 36 -33.05 -10.13 35.30
N GLU A 37 -34.16 -10.49 34.67
CA GLU A 37 -35.43 -10.85 35.29
C GLU A 37 -35.44 -12.31 35.74
N GLY A 38 -34.40 -13.10 35.40
CA GLY A 38 -34.25 -14.51 35.78
C GLY A 38 -34.86 -15.50 34.77
N ASN A 39 -35.40 -15.03 33.65
CA ASN A 39 -35.91 -15.89 32.59
C ASN A 39 -34.77 -16.62 31.89
N PRO A 40 -34.94 -17.92 31.57
CA PRO A 40 -33.91 -18.70 30.86
C PRO A 40 -33.68 -18.16 29.43
N ILE A 41 -32.42 -18.04 29.03
CA ILE A 41 -32.04 -17.69 27.65
C ILE A 41 -31.72 -18.98 26.91
N GLU A 42 -32.55 -19.33 25.93
CA GLU A 42 -32.35 -20.43 25.04
C GLU A 42 -31.36 -20.08 23.93
N LEU A 43 -30.61 -21.07 23.42
CA LEU A 43 -29.60 -20.92 22.34
C LEU A 43 -28.50 -19.89 22.64
N ALA A 44 -28.28 -19.56 23.91
CA ALA A 44 -27.12 -18.76 24.27
C ALA A 44 -25.83 -19.56 24.00
N SER A 45 -24.90 -18.96 23.30
CA SER A 45 -23.60 -19.55 23.00
C SER A 45 -22.70 -19.56 24.23
N VAL A 46 -22.21 -20.73 24.59
CA VAL A 46 -21.24 -20.96 25.67
C VAL A 46 -19.94 -21.44 25.06
N MET A 47 -19.00 -20.53 24.85
CA MET A 47 -17.73 -20.81 24.18
C MET A 47 -16.58 -20.87 25.19
N VAL A 48 -15.90 -21.99 25.22
CA VAL A 48 -14.64 -22.13 25.98
C VAL A 48 -13.49 -21.71 25.09
N VAL A 49 -13.05 -20.44 25.27
CA VAL A 49 -12.09 -19.79 24.40
C VAL A 49 -10.73 -20.47 24.42
N THR A 50 -10.30 -20.97 25.56
CA THR A 50 -9.00 -21.67 25.76
C THR A 50 -8.94 -23.02 25.06
N GLN A 51 -10.08 -23.72 24.89
CA GLN A 51 -10.13 -25.06 24.30
C GLN A 51 -10.89 -25.11 22.97
N GLY A 52 -11.42 -24.00 22.49
CA GLY A 52 -12.16 -23.91 21.23
C GLY A 52 -13.49 -24.70 21.23
N LYS A 53 -14.00 -25.09 22.41
CA LYS A 53 -15.25 -25.85 22.54
C LYS A 53 -16.46 -24.93 22.65
N LEU A 54 -17.52 -25.26 21.92
CA LEU A 54 -18.78 -24.51 21.89
C LEU A 54 -19.93 -25.42 22.35
N SER A 55 -20.84 -24.88 23.15
CA SER A 55 -22.12 -25.44 23.48
C SER A 55 -23.20 -24.37 23.41
N MET A 56 -24.46 -24.77 23.26
CA MET A 56 -25.61 -23.87 23.34
C MET A 56 -26.50 -24.25 24.49
N THR A 57 -27.19 -23.27 25.07
CA THR A 57 -28.16 -23.51 26.13
C THR A 57 -29.46 -24.08 25.56
N ASN A 58 -30.12 -24.98 26.34
CA ASN A 58 -31.42 -25.56 26.02
C ASN A 58 -32.58 -24.59 26.35
N LEU A 59 -33.84 -25.02 26.13
CA LEU A 59 -35.08 -24.30 26.45
C LEU A 59 -35.16 -23.78 27.94
N LYS A 60 -34.46 -24.44 28.84
CA LYS A 60 -34.38 -24.05 30.27
C LYS A 60 -33.16 -23.16 30.56
N GLY A 61 -32.40 -22.72 29.51
CA GLY A 61 -31.19 -21.95 29.64
C GLY A 61 -29.97 -22.75 30.16
N GLU A 62 -30.05 -24.10 30.18
CA GLU A 62 -29.02 -24.95 30.78
C GLU A 62 -28.00 -25.40 29.72
N PHE A 63 -26.74 -25.54 30.17
CA PHE A 63 -25.64 -26.11 29.36
C PHE A 63 -24.82 -27.09 30.17
N ASN A 64 -24.13 -28.00 29.46
CA ASN A 64 -23.26 -29.01 30.06
C ASN A 64 -22.15 -29.39 29.10
N MET A 65 -20.88 -29.32 29.54
CA MET A 65 -19.69 -29.58 28.74
C MET A 65 -18.64 -30.35 29.53
N GLN A 66 -17.99 -31.34 28.92
CA GLN A 66 -16.77 -31.95 29.44
C GLN A 66 -15.54 -31.28 28.87
N LEU A 67 -14.66 -30.79 29.74
CA LEU A 67 -13.49 -29.97 29.45
C LEU A 67 -12.25 -30.54 30.12
N GLN A 68 -11.09 -30.17 29.57
CA GLN A 68 -9.80 -30.45 30.20
C GLN A 68 -9.49 -29.38 31.25
N SER A 69 -8.92 -29.77 32.36
CA SER A 69 -8.48 -28.83 33.41
C SER A 69 -7.16 -28.19 32.97
N GLU A 70 -7.15 -26.88 32.90
CA GLU A 70 -5.99 -26.03 32.61
C GLU A 70 -5.81 -25.04 33.76
N ASP A 71 -4.65 -24.34 33.82
CA ASP A 71 -4.40 -23.33 34.85
C ASP A 71 -5.46 -22.21 34.84
N SER A 72 -5.99 -21.89 33.68
CA SER A 72 -7.14 -21.00 33.56
C SER A 72 -8.02 -21.37 32.37
N VAL A 73 -9.31 -21.53 32.57
CA VAL A 73 -10.30 -21.82 31.53
C VAL A 73 -11.21 -20.60 31.34
N LYS A 74 -11.14 -19.96 30.17
CA LYS A 74 -11.91 -18.76 29.85
C LYS A 74 -13.19 -19.14 29.10
N VAL A 75 -14.35 -18.86 29.70
CA VAL A 75 -15.67 -19.18 29.15
C VAL A 75 -16.40 -17.90 28.80
N ARG A 76 -16.84 -17.78 27.55
CA ARG A 76 -17.62 -16.65 27.01
C ARG A 76 -19.06 -17.07 26.79
N PHE A 77 -19.96 -16.23 27.29
CA PHE A 77 -21.41 -16.38 27.14
C PHE A 77 -21.93 -15.25 26.26
N SER A 78 -22.61 -15.55 25.17
CA SER A 78 -23.16 -14.56 24.24
C SER A 78 -24.49 -15.01 23.64
N MET A 79 -25.39 -14.03 23.43
CA MET A 79 -26.68 -14.19 22.78
C MET A 79 -27.04 -12.88 22.07
N ILE A 80 -27.71 -12.97 20.92
CA ILE A 80 -28.18 -11.79 20.17
C ILE A 80 -29.18 -11.02 21.05
N GLY A 81 -28.96 -9.71 21.23
CA GLY A 81 -29.76 -8.87 22.10
C GLY A 81 -29.26 -8.77 23.55
N TYR A 82 -28.17 -9.46 23.91
CA TYR A 82 -27.59 -9.45 25.24
C TYR A 82 -26.09 -9.08 25.22
N LYS A 83 -25.65 -8.41 26.29
CA LYS A 83 -24.20 -8.09 26.46
C LYS A 83 -23.41 -9.36 26.75
N THR A 84 -22.38 -9.59 25.95
CA THR A 84 -21.46 -10.71 26.12
C THR A 84 -20.78 -10.67 27.48
N LYS A 85 -20.76 -11.81 28.18
CA LYS A 85 -20.15 -11.96 29.51
C LYS A 85 -19.06 -13.03 29.46
N THR A 86 -17.92 -12.77 30.08
CA THR A 86 -16.81 -13.71 30.16
C THR A 86 -16.54 -14.09 31.61
N ARG A 87 -16.28 -15.38 31.88
CA ARG A 87 -15.86 -15.92 33.17
C ARG A 87 -14.54 -16.67 33.01
N ILE A 88 -13.67 -16.53 33.99
CA ILE A 88 -12.41 -17.25 34.08
C ILE A 88 -12.48 -18.21 35.27
N LEU A 89 -12.22 -19.48 35.02
CA LEU A 89 -12.11 -20.52 35.99
C LEU A 89 -10.62 -20.84 36.20
N VAL A 90 -10.13 -20.75 37.42
CA VAL A 90 -8.73 -21.02 37.77
C VAL A 90 -8.63 -22.45 38.26
N ARG A 91 -7.85 -23.30 37.61
CA ARG A 91 -7.62 -24.70 37.93
C ARG A 91 -8.90 -25.49 38.28
N PRO A 92 -9.91 -25.46 37.37
CA PRO A 92 -11.19 -26.11 37.68
C PRO A 92 -11.03 -27.61 37.79
N LYS A 93 -11.66 -28.22 38.85
CA LYS A 93 -11.66 -29.67 39.11
C LYS A 93 -13.07 -30.15 39.36
N GLY A 94 -13.34 -31.41 39.04
CA GLY A 94 -14.64 -32.07 39.34
C GLY A 94 -15.80 -31.44 38.55
N LYS A 95 -16.87 -31.13 39.23
CA LYS A 95 -18.10 -30.53 38.66
C LYS A 95 -18.17 -29.06 39.03
N GLN A 96 -18.11 -28.19 38.01
CA GLN A 96 -18.22 -26.72 38.15
C GLN A 96 -19.56 -26.25 37.65
N THR A 97 -20.29 -25.49 38.49
CA THR A 97 -21.62 -24.94 38.12
C THR A 97 -21.55 -23.43 37.99
N LEU A 98 -21.96 -22.88 36.88
CA LEU A 98 -22.00 -21.43 36.66
C LEU A 98 -23.45 -20.96 36.43
N LEU A 99 -23.84 -19.98 37.23
CA LEU A 99 -25.07 -19.21 37.01
C LEU A 99 -24.67 -17.88 36.36
N VAL A 100 -25.12 -17.63 35.13
CA VAL A 100 -24.71 -16.48 34.34
C VAL A 100 -25.94 -15.69 33.95
N GLN A 101 -26.03 -14.45 34.43
CA GLN A 101 -27.03 -13.49 33.98
C GLN A 101 -26.43 -12.61 32.89
N LEU A 102 -27.09 -12.54 31.71
CA LEU A 102 -26.76 -11.63 30.67
C LEU A 102 -27.65 -10.38 30.79
N ALA A 103 -27.07 -9.23 30.65
CA ALA A 103 -27.78 -7.96 30.63
C ALA A 103 -28.28 -7.69 29.20
N ASP A 104 -29.48 -7.18 29.05
CA ASP A 104 -30.03 -6.73 27.79
C ASP A 104 -29.10 -5.70 27.12
N ASP A 105 -28.94 -5.82 25.84
CA ASP A 105 -28.19 -4.84 25.03
C ASP A 105 -29.14 -3.74 24.49
N ASN A 106 -30.21 -3.45 25.28
CA ASN A 106 -31.22 -2.42 24.99
C ASN A 106 -30.75 -0.98 25.21
N ALA A 107 -29.49 -0.77 25.52
CA ALA A 107 -28.92 0.56 25.42
C ALA A 107 -28.51 0.79 23.97
N LEU A 108 -29.33 1.47 23.22
CA LEU A 108 -28.91 2.44 22.22
C LEU A 108 -28.15 3.58 22.93
N GLU A 109 -27.24 3.27 23.82
CA GLU A 109 -26.08 4.10 24.02
C GLU A 109 -25.27 3.90 22.78
N GLU A 110 -25.17 4.98 22.02
CA GLU A 110 -24.21 5.18 20.95
C GLU A 110 -22.82 4.83 21.51
N VAL A 111 -22.53 3.52 21.57
CA VAL A 111 -21.16 3.07 21.65
C VAL A 111 -20.58 3.52 20.33
N VAL A 112 -19.87 4.63 20.36
CA VAL A 112 -18.86 4.96 19.39
C VAL A 112 -17.87 3.78 19.47
N VAL A 113 -18.18 2.72 18.74
CA VAL A 113 -17.25 1.68 18.39
C VAL A 113 -16.26 2.35 17.43
N GLN A 114 -15.23 2.95 17.99
CA GLN A 114 -13.98 3.14 17.29
C GLN A 114 -13.46 1.72 17.01
N GLY A 115 -13.78 1.21 15.87
CA GLY A 115 -13.33 -0.10 15.44
C GLY A 115 -14.36 -0.77 14.54
N LYS A 116 -14.17 -0.65 13.25
CA LYS A 116 -14.95 -1.11 12.10
C LYS A 116 -16.11 -0.19 11.74
N ALA A 117 -15.79 0.96 11.18
CA ALA A 117 -16.73 1.71 10.38
C ALA A 117 -17.33 0.77 9.33
N LYS A 118 -18.66 0.70 9.28
CA LYS A 118 -19.36 0.00 8.20
C LYS A 118 -18.86 0.61 6.89
N GLN A 119 -18.41 -0.22 5.94
CA GLN A 119 -18.05 0.24 4.60
C GLN A 119 -19.14 1.15 4.08
N HIS A 120 -18.85 2.45 4.01
CA HIS A 120 -19.70 3.43 3.38
C HIS A 120 -19.05 3.79 2.04
N GLY A 121 -19.77 3.57 0.94
CA GLY A 121 -19.27 3.90 -0.38
C GLY A 121 -18.29 2.87 -0.96
N THR A 122 -17.34 3.35 -1.75
CA THR A 122 -16.36 2.55 -2.50
C THR A 122 -15.06 2.29 -1.74
N THR A 123 -14.92 2.80 -0.52
CA THR A 123 -13.71 2.66 0.29
C THR A 123 -13.70 1.35 1.06
N GLU A 124 -12.66 0.55 0.90
CA GLU A 124 -12.40 -0.65 1.68
C GLU A 124 -11.46 -0.33 2.85
N GLU A 125 -11.79 -0.80 4.04
CA GLU A 125 -10.92 -0.69 5.20
C GLU A 125 -9.94 -1.87 5.23
N LEU A 126 -8.66 -1.57 5.39
CA LEU A 126 -7.56 -2.50 5.45
C LEU A 126 -6.91 -2.46 6.83
N ASP A 127 -6.68 -3.64 7.44
CA ASP A 127 -6.08 -3.76 8.77
C ASP A 127 -4.56 -4.01 8.67
N ILE A 128 -3.79 -2.95 8.83
CA ILE A 128 -2.33 -3.00 8.75
C ILE A 128 -1.70 -3.82 9.89
N GLN A 129 -2.34 -3.89 11.07
CA GLN A 129 -1.77 -4.60 12.21
C GLN A 129 -1.67 -6.11 11.98
N LYS A 130 -2.57 -6.64 11.17
CA LYS A 130 -2.58 -8.07 10.81
C LYS A 130 -1.49 -8.43 9.79
N THR A 131 -1.03 -7.49 8.97
CA THR A 131 -0.01 -7.73 7.93
C THR A 131 1.40 -7.35 8.36
N LYS A 132 1.55 -6.55 9.41
CA LYS A 132 2.84 -6.00 9.89
C LYS A 132 3.91 -7.07 10.18
N GLN A 133 3.51 -8.29 10.53
CA GLN A 133 4.42 -9.40 10.81
C GLN A 133 4.72 -10.27 9.57
N GLY A 134 4.18 -9.94 8.40
CA GLY A 134 4.48 -10.64 7.15
C GLY A 134 5.79 -10.23 6.51
N PRO A 135 6.24 -10.95 5.45
CA PRO A 135 7.44 -10.61 4.71
C PRO A 135 7.30 -9.24 4.02
N SER A 136 8.31 -8.40 4.20
CA SER A 136 8.37 -7.06 3.64
C SER A 136 9.70 -6.82 2.94
N THR A 137 9.65 -6.23 1.76
CA THR A 137 10.83 -5.88 0.95
C THR A 137 11.19 -4.42 1.03
N SER A 138 10.17 -3.55 1.07
CA SER A 138 10.37 -2.11 1.03
C SER A 138 10.37 -1.47 2.42
N GLY A 139 9.85 -2.16 3.45
CA GLY A 139 9.58 -1.59 4.77
C GLY A 139 8.43 -0.58 4.77
N ASN A 140 7.70 -0.45 3.65
CA ASN A 140 6.52 0.40 3.48
C ASN A 140 5.26 -0.47 3.56
N ALA A 141 4.99 -1.03 4.72
CA ALA A 141 3.99 -2.09 4.91
C ALA A 141 2.56 -1.69 4.47
N VAL A 142 2.22 -0.40 4.49
CA VAL A 142 0.91 0.07 4.02
C VAL A 142 0.80 -0.05 2.52
N GLU A 143 1.77 0.44 1.77
CA GLU A 143 1.81 0.37 0.32
C GLU A 143 1.95 -1.07 -0.16
N GLU A 144 2.77 -1.89 0.51
CA GLU A 144 2.87 -3.31 0.21
C GLU A 144 1.56 -4.07 0.42
N MET A 145 0.77 -3.69 1.42
CA MET A 145 -0.58 -4.23 1.61
C MET A 145 -1.53 -3.78 0.50
N VAL A 146 -1.46 -2.49 0.11
CA VAL A 146 -2.25 -1.94 -1.01
C VAL A 146 -1.90 -2.63 -2.33
N GLN A 147 -0.63 -2.91 -2.58
CA GLN A 147 -0.16 -3.61 -3.80
C GLN A 147 -0.74 -5.03 -3.95
N THR A 148 -1.22 -5.65 -2.89
CA THR A 148 -1.87 -6.97 -2.95
C THR A 148 -3.39 -6.89 -3.12
N GLN A 149 -3.98 -5.70 -3.20
CA GLN A 149 -5.42 -5.53 -3.36
C GLN A 149 -5.87 -5.74 -4.81
N ALA A 150 -7.16 -6.08 -4.99
CA ALA A 150 -7.75 -6.21 -6.31
C ALA A 150 -7.77 -4.86 -7.05
N GLY A 151 -7.49 -4.85 -8.35
CA GLY A 151 -7.37 -3.64 -9.16
C GLY A 151 -6.03 -2.93 -9.02
N VAL A 152 -5.12 -3.45 -8.21
CA VAL A 152 -3.78 -2.87 -8.01
C VAL A 152 -2.73 -3.74 -8.68
N SER A 153 -1.80 -3.10 -9.35
CA SER A 153 -0.67 -3.74 -10.00
C SER A 153 0.65 -3.08 -9.63
N THR A 154 1.71 -3.89 -9.59
CA THR A 154 3.08 -3.45 -9.39
C THR A 154 4.01 -4.32 -10.21
N HIS A 155 5.18 -3.80 -10.55
CA HIS A 155 6.20 -4.52 -11.30
C HIS A 155 7.57 -4.47 -10.61
N SER A 156 7.65 -3.84 -9.43
CA SER A 156 8.91 -3.68 -8.72
C SER A 156 8.69 -3.77 -7.21
N GLU A 157 9.41 -4.66 -6.58
CA GLU A 157 9.47 -4.79 -5.12
C GLU A 157 10.34 -3.71 -4.45
N LEU A 158 11.09 -2.95 -5.23
CA LEU A 158 11.95 -1.88 -4.72
C LEU A 158 11.22 -0.55 -4.59
N SER A 159 9.96 -0.48 -5.06
CA SER A 159 9.15 0.72 -5.11
C SER A 159 7.92 0.62 -4.21
N SER A 160 7.58 1.72 -3.54
CA SER A 160 6.30 1.89 -2.84
C SER A 160 5.17 2.32 -3.79
N GLN A 161 5.49 2.67 -5.03
CA GLN A 161 4.53 3.07 -6.05
C GLN A 161 3.63 1.88 -6.44
N TYR A 162 2.39 2.17 -6.75
CA TYR A 162 1.43 1.20 -7.26
C TYR A 162 0.53 1.85 -8.31
N ASN A 163 0.12 1.03 -9.27
CA ASN A 163 -0.79 1.42 -10.34
C ASN A 163 -2.18 0.87 -10.03
N VAL A 164 -3.23 1.65 -10.32
CA VAL A 164 -4.61 1.24 -10.03
C VAL A 164 -5.45 1.29 -11.29
N ARG A 165 -5.94 0.10 -11.72
CA ARG A 165 -6.82 -0.02 -12.90
C ARG A 165 -6.29 0.73 -14.11
N GLY A 166 -5.01 0.49 -14.42
CA GLY A 166 -4.33 1.09 -15.55
C GLY A 166 -3.85 2.54 -15.37
N GLY A 167 -4.18 3.19 -14.25
CA GLY A 167 -3.63 4.50 -13.95
C GLY A 167 -2.23 4.41 -13.35
N THR A 168 -1.45 5.48 -13.49
CA THR A 168 -0.09 5.58 -12.98
C THR A 168 -0.07 5.90 -11.48
N PHE A 169 1.10 5.78 -10.85
CA PHE A 169 1.24 6.04 -9.41
C PHE A 169 0.88 7.48 -9.01
N ASP A 170 1.09 8.45 -9.88
CA ASP A 170 0.77 9.86 -9.68
C ASP A 170 -0.73 10.17 -9.79
N GLU A 171 -1.53 9.21 -10.29
CA GLU A 171 -2.99 9.27 -10.29
C GLU A 171 -3.64 8.84 -8.96
N ASN A 172 -2.84 8.54 -7.95
CA ASN A 172 -3.30 8.11 -6.64
C ASN A 172 -3.22 9.26 -5.63
N SER A 173 -4.32 9.52 -4.91
CA SER A 173 -4.33 10.49 -3.82
C SER A 173 -4.04 9.81 -2.48
N VAL A 174 -3.31 10.49 -1.62
CA VAL A 174 -3.04 10.06 -0.24
C VAL A 174 -3.47 11.14 0.72
N TYR A 175 -4.26 10.76 1.70
CA TYR A 175 -4.72 11.60 2.79
C TYR A 175 -4.23 11.06 4.12
N ILE A 176 -3.82 11.94 5.03
CA ILE A 176 -3.53 11.62 6.42
C ILE A 176 -4.40 12.51 7.30
N ASN A 177 -5.32 11.92 8.06
CA ASN A 177 -6.26 12.64 8.93
C ASN A 177 -6.99 13.80 8.20
N ASN A 178 -7.57 13.54 7.02
CA ASN A 178 -8.26 14.49 6.12
C ASN A 178 -7.37 15.57 5.47
N ILE A 179 -6.05 15.48 5.60
CA ILE A 179 -5.10 16.39 4.96
C ILE A 179 -4.48 15.68 3.76
N GLU A 180 -4.63 16.25 2.59
CA GLU A 180 -4.00 15.76 1.38
C GLU A 180 -2.49 15.93 1.45
N VAL A 181 -1.76 14.86 1.13
CA VAL A 181 -0.31 14.88 1.05
C VAL A 181 0.10 15.21 -0.37
N PHE A 182 0.81 16.30 -0.53
CA PHE A 182 1.40 16.65 -1.82
C PHE A 182 2.58 15.71 -2.12
N ARG A 183 2.59 15.09 -3.32
CA ARG A 183 3.64 14.15 -3.77
C ARG A 183 3.96 13.06 -2.72
N PRO A 184 2.99 12.20 -2.39
CA PRO A 184 3.18 11.15 -1.38
C PRO A 184 4.24 10.12 -1.79
N PHE A 185 4.47 9.95 -3.10
CA PHE A 185 5.49 9.10 -3.67
C PHE A 185 6.61 9.96 -4.23
N LEU A 186 7.85 9.57 -3.95
CA LEU A 186 9.01 10.23 -4.54
C LEU A 186 9.04 9.93 -6.03
N VAL A 187 9.32 10.96 -6.82
CA VAL A 187 9.57 10.74 -8.24
C VAL A 187 10.90 10.02 -8.37
N ARG A 188 10.87 8.91 -9.04
CA ARG A 188 11.98 7.99 -9.15
C ARG A 188 13.11 8.61 -9.96
N SER A 189 14.30 8.69 -9.39
CA SER A 189 15.54 8.65 -10.11
C SER A 189 16.29 7.39 -9.68
N GLY A 190 16.94 6.73 -10.60
CA GLY A 190 17.63 5.49 -10.29
C GLY A 190 16.72 4.27 -10.05
N GLN A 191 17.29 3.21 -9.48
CA GLN A 191 16.63 1.91 -9.37
C GLN A 191 15.81 1.72 -8.09
N GLN A 192 15.84 2.68 -7.16
CA GLN A 192 15.19 2.53 -5.88
C GLN A 192 14.57 3.83 -5.34
N GLU A 193 13.46 3.69 -4.63
CA GLU A 193 12.82 4.75 -3.86
C GLU A 193 13.21 4.71 -2.38
N GLY A 194 13.12 5.89 -1.74
CA GLY A 194 13.26 6.06 -0.30
C GLY A 194 12.06 5.57 0.50
N LEU A 195 11.94 6.10 1.72
CA LEU A 195 10.79 5.87 2.57
C LEU A 195 9.57 6.62 2.04
N SER A 196 8.42 5.94 2.00
CA SER A 196 7.13 6.58 1.80
C SER A 196 6.81 7.51 2.98
N ILE A 197 5.97 8.52 2.76
CA ILE A 197 5.54 9.44 3.82
C ILE A 197 4.73 8.74 4.93
N ILE A 198 4.12 7.57 4.64
CA ILE A 198 3.30 6.85 5.60
C ILE A 198 4.18 6.01 6.51
N ASN A 199 4.17 6.31 7.81
CA ASN A 199 4.83 5.48 8.81
C ASN A 199 3.86 4.41 9.33
N PRO A 200 4.03 3.11 9.00
CA PRO A 200 3.10 2.05 9.37
C PRO A 200 2.96 1.83 10.88
N ASP A 201 3.95 2.24 11.68
CA ASP A 201 3.89 2.13 13.15
C ASP A 201 2.90 3.11 13.76
N MET A 202 2.66 4.24 13.08
CA MET A 202 1.73 5.28 13.51
C MET A 202 0.31 5.11 12.97
N VAL A 203 0.07 4.15 12.06
CA VAL A 203 -1.23 3.95 11.39
C VAL A 203 -2.19 3.15 12.25
N GLU A 204 -3.42 3.64 12.43
CA GLU A 204 -4.57 2.94 13.04
C GLU A 204 -5.49 2.34 11.98
N GLY A 205 -5.85 3.13 10.96
CA GLY A 205 -6.78 2.74 9.89
C GLY A 205 -6.27 3.11 8.52
N VAL A 206 -6.60 2.28 7.54
CA VAL A 206 -6.29 2.49 6.13
C VAL A 206 -7.57 2.30 5.33
N GLY A 207 -8.07 3.37 4.74
CA GLY A 207 -9.17 3.33 3.78
C GLY A 207 -8.61 3.37 2.37
N PHE A 208 -8.98 2.42 1.51
CA PHE A 208 -8.53 2.36 0.14
C PHE A 208 -9.67 2.24 -0.85
N SER A 209 -9.64 3.04 -1.92
CA SER A 209 -10.63 3.01 -3.00
C SER A 209 -9.95 2.95 -4.36
N THR A 210 -10.32 1.96 -5.19
CA THR A 210 -9.77 1.73 -6.53
C THR A 210 -10.56 2.42 -7.64
N GLY A 211 -11.37 3.41 -7.30
CA GLY A 211 -12.19 4.20 -8.21
C GLY A 211 -13.60 4.42 -7.68
N GLY A 212 -14.37 5.30 -8.30
CA GLY A 212 -15.69 5.66 -7.82
C GLY A 212 -15.68 6.35 -6.44
N PHE A 213 -14.54 6.90 -6.00
CA PHE A 213 -14.37 7.49 -4.68
C PHE A 213 -15.13 8.82 -4.54
N GLU A 214 -15.44 9.15 -3.29
CA GLU A 214 -16.28 10.29 -2.89
C GLU A 214 -15.71 11.65 -3.32
N ALA A 215 -16.58 12.69 -3.35
CA ALA A 215 -16.20 14.05 -3.76
C ALA A 215 -15.20 14.73 -2.82
N LYS A 216 -15.07 14.28 -1.57
CA LYS A 216 -14.07 14.79 -0.62
C LYS A 216 -12.62 14.53 -1.07
N TYR A 217 -12.37 13.47 -1.85
CA TYR A 217 -11.07 13.17 -2.42
C TYR A 217 -10.91 13.88 -3.77
N GLY A 218 -9.81 14.63 -3.94
CA GLY A 218 -9.64 15.54 -5.08
C GLY A 218 -8.59 15.11 -6.08
N ASP A 219 -8.73 15.69 -7.25
CA ASP A 219 -7.72 15.91 -8.28
C ASP A 219 -6.80 14.71 -8.64
N LYS A 220 -7.37 13.50 -8.60
CA LYS A 220 -6.73 12.25 -9.01
C LYS A 220 -7.73 11.35 -9.73
N MET A 221 -7.23 10.53 -10.66
CA MET A 221 -8.08 9.75 -11.57
C MET A 221 -8.17 8.27 -11.23
N SER A 222 -7.30 7.74 -10.33
CA SER A 222 -7.24 6.29 -10.17
C SER A 222 -7.62 5.79 -8.80
N SER A 223 -7.04 6.30 -7.71
CA SER A 223 -7.37 5.83 -6.37
C SER A 223 -7.32 6.90 -5.30
N ALA A 224 -7.90 6.58 -4.15
CA ALA A 224 -7.77 7.35 -2.92
C ALA A 224 -7.34 6.43 -1.77
N LEU A 225 -6.26 6.79 -1.08
CA LEU A 225 -5.73 6.16 0.11
C LEU A 225 -5.90 7.11 1.29
N ASP A 226 -6.72 6.74 2.26
CA ASP A 226 -7.06 7.55 3.43
C ASP A 226 -6.49 6.92 4.69
N ILE A 227 -5.53 7.59 5.30
CA ILE A 227 -4.79 7.10 6.46
C ILE A 227 -5.25 7.82 7.72
N THR A 228 -5.56 7.04 8.75
CA THR A 228 -5.83 7.55 10.08
C THR A 228 -4.68 7.18 11.00
N TYR A 229 -4.05 8.17 11.66
CA TYR A 229 -3.00 7.95 12.63
C TYR A 229 -3.56 7.60 14.00
N LYS A 230 -2.80 6.77 14.73
CA LYS A 230 -3.16 6.25 16.06
C LYS A 230 -3.34 7.35 17.09
N ARG A 231 -4.40 7.17 17.90
CA ARG A 231 -4.60 7.88 19.17
C ARG A 231 -4.59 6.84 20.28
N PRO A 232 -3.42 6.48 20.83
CA PRO A 232 -3.32 5.43 21.82
C PRO A 232 -4.12 5.78 23.06
N LYS A 233 -4.77 4.78 23.67
CA LYS A 233 -5.51 4.93 24.94
C LYS A 233 -4.62 4.77 26.16
N LYS A 234 -3.46 4.12 25.98
CA LYS A 234 -2.42 3.88 26.99
C LYS A 234 -1.06 4.17 26.36
N THR A 235 -0.07 4.44 27.17
CA THR A 235 1.32 4.55 26.71
C THR A 235 1.74 3.20 26.14
N GLU A 236 2.31 3.25 24.92
CA GLU A 236 2.80 2.08 24.19
C GLU A 236 4.07 2.46 23.42
N ALA A 237 4.94 1.49 23.22
CA ALA A 237 6.14 1.68 22.43
C ALA A 237 6.48 0.42 21.64
N SER A 238 7.18 0.56 20.55
CA SER A 238 7.75 -0.58 19.83
C SER A 238 9.07 -0.21 19.18
N VAL A 239 9.97 -1.19 19.10
CA VAL A 239 11.23 -1.09 18.38
C VAL A 239 11.35 -2.31 17.47
N SER A 240 11.66 -2.08 16.21
CA SER A 240 11.90 -3.14 15.24
C SER A 240 13.23 -2.94 14.54
N ALA A 241 13.98 -4.03 14.35
CA ALA A 241 15.22 -4.03 13.61
C ALA A 241 15.26 -5.22 12.65
N SER A 242 15.81 -5.01 11.46
CA SER A 242 15.99 -6.03 10.43
C SER A 242 17.26 -5.74 9.61
N LEU A 243 17.62 -6.64 8.70
CA LEU A 243 18.73 -6.39 7.76
C LEU A 243 18.43 -5.23 6.80
N LEU A 244 17.18 -4.81 6.67
CA LEU A 244 16.74 -3.72 5.77
C LEU A 244 16.65 -2.37 6.47
N GLY A 245 16.73 -2.33 7.81
CA GLY A 245 16.64 -1.11 8.58
C GLY A 245 16.07 -1.31 9.98
N ALA A 246 15.73 -0.19 10.63
CA ALA A 246 15.18 -0.17 11.98
C ALA A 246 14.07 0.89 12.10
N SER A 247 13.13 0.64 13.01
CA SER A 247 12.10 1.63 13.39
C SER A 247 11.90 1.67 14.89
N ALA A 248 11.48 2.81 15.39
CA ALA A 248 11.06 2.99 16.77
C ALA A 248 9.78 3.84 16.81
N TYR A 249 8.84 3.42 17.63
CA TYR A 249 7.56 4.09 17.84
C TYR A 249 7.33 4.31 19.33
N LEU A 250 6.84 5.49 19.69
CA LEU A 250 6.44 5.85 21.05
C LEU A 250 5.09 6.57 20.99
N GLY A 251 4.08 6.01 21.65
CA GLY A 251 2.77 6.59 21.86
C GLY A 251 2.55 6.91 23.33
N LEU A 252 2.42 8.20 23.66
CA LEU A 252 2.09 8.68 24.99
C LEU A 252 0.61 9.04 25.06
N ALA A 253 -0.09 8.62 26.10
CA ALA A 253 -1.51 8.84 26.27
C ALA A 253 -1.84 9.38 27.65
N THR A 254 -2.62 10.45 27.68
CA THR A 254 -3.31 10.97 28.87
C THR A 254 -4.80 11.11 28.56
N LYS A 255 -5.61 11.50 29.54
CA LYS A 255 -7.05 11.72 29.33
C LYS A 255 -7.38 12.80 28.28
N LYS A 256 -6.48 13.75 28.02
CA LYS A 256 -6.72 14.91 27.14
C LYS A 256 -5.70 15.06 26.01
N LEU A 257 -4.60 14.35 26.09
CA LEU A 257 -3.50 14.47 25.14
C LEU A 257 -2.99 13.10 24.74
N THR A 258 -2.89 12.88 23.45
CA THR A 258 -2.14 11.76 22.87
C THR A 258 -1.00 12.34 22.02
N TRP A 259 0.17 11.74 22.12
CA TRP A 259 1.34 12.15 21.36
C TRP A 259 2.09 10.93 20.89
N THR A 260 2.09 10.71 19.59
CA THR A 260 2.77 9.60 18.94
C THR A 260 3.97 10.09 18.15
N ASN A 261 5.05 9.33 18.22
CA ASN A 261 6.32 9.63 17.54
C ASN A 261 6.82 8.36 16.88
N GLY A 262 7.35 8.51 15.68
CA GLY A 262 7.96 7.42 14.95
C GLY A 262 9.24 7.85 14.26
N VAL A 263 10.28 7.03 14.37
CA VAL A 263 11.55 7.19 13.66
C VAL A 263 11.77 5.95 12.83
N ARG A 264 12.16 6.12 11.56
CA ARG A 264 12.55 5.01 10.70
C ARG A 264 13.89 5.30 10.06
N TYR A 265 14.72 4.28 10.07
CA TYR A 265 15.95 4.21 9.27
C TYR A 265 15.86 3.00 8.35
N LYS A 266 16.13 3.21 7.07
CA LYS A 266 16.13 2.15 6.06
C LYS A 266 17.40 2.20 5.24
N THR A 267 17.95 1.01 4.99
CA THR A 267 19.06 0.83 4.05
C THR A 267 18.83 -0.45 3.26
N ASN A 268 18.61 -0.32 1.97
CA ASN A 268 18.40 -1.49 1.10
C ASN A 268 19.70 -1.98 0.48
N ARG A 269 20.85 -1.60 1.04
CA ARG A 269 22.17 -2.02 0.53
C ARG A 269 22.25 -3.52 0.33
N TYR A 270 21.73 -4.28 1.29
CA TYR A 270 21.71 -5.75 1.22
C TYR A 270 20.86 -6.28 0.07
N LEU A 271 19.67 -5.71 -0.17
CA LEU A 271 18.80 -6.08 -1.32
C LEU A 271 19.44 -5.70 -2.64
N LEU A 272 19.96 -4.48 -2.75
CA LEU A 272 20.56 -3.95 -3.96
C LEU A 272 21.83 -4.70 -4.35
N GLY A 273 22.57 -5.23 -3.39
CA GLY A 273 23.73 -6.09 -3.65
C GLY A 273 23.38 -7.40 -4.36
N SER A 274 22.11 -7.78 -4.43
CA SER A 274 21.67 -8.98 -5.19
C SER A 274 21.23 -8.67 -6.62
N LEU A 275 21.21 -7.40 -7.03
CA LEU A 275 20.91 -7.04 -8.39
C LEU A 275 22.00 -7.53 -9.35
N GLN A 276 21.62 -7.89 -10.54
CA GLN A 276 22.58 -8.20 -11.61
C GLN A 276 23.33 -6.96 -12.12
N THR A 277 22.70 -5.77 -12.02
CA THR A 277 23.38 -4.48 -12.14
C THR A 277 24.28 -4.32 -10.93
N LYS A 278 25.52 -4.78 -11.07
CA LYS A 278 26.54 -4.65 -10.03
C LYS A 278 26.85 -3.17 -9.80
N GLY A 279 27.10 -2.81 -8.56
CA GLY A 279 27.49 -1.48 -8.16
C GLY A 279 27.54 -1.34 -6.66
N GLU A 280 28.31 -0.36 -6.20
CA GLU A 280 28.32 -0.02 -4.80
C GLU A 280 27.12 0.89 -4.48
N TYR A 281 26.09 0.30 -3.88
CA TYR A 281 24.87 0.98 -3.47
C TYR A 281 24.99 1.42 -2.01
N ARG A 282 24.84 2.71 -1.74
CA ARG A 282 24.87 3.31 -0.39
C ARG A 282 23.60 4.11 -0.08
N PRO A 283 22.41 3.47 -0.09
CA PRO A 283 21.16 4.15 0.28
C PRO A 283 21.12 4.39 1.78
N SER A 284 20.62 5.55 2.17
CA SER A 284 20.38 5.93 3.56
C SER A 284 19.11 6.78 3.62
N PHE A 285 18.07 6.23 4.19
CA PHE A 285 16.76 6.85 4.29
C PHE A 285 16.41 6.98 5.77
N LEU A 286 16.14 8.20 6.21
CA LEU A 286 15.78 8.52 7.58
C LEU A 286 14.56 9.40 7.60
N ASP A 287 13.55 9.06 8.42
CA ASP A 287 12.44 9.94 8.72
C ASP A 287 12.11 9.98 10.22
N TYR A 288 11.58 11.11 10.62
CA TYR A 288 10.96 11.34 11.92
C TYR A 288 9.56 11.89 11.69
N GLN A 289 8.58 11.28 12.35
CA GLN A 289 7.20 11.72 12.30
C GLN A 289 6.64 11.89 13.71
N THR A 290 5.76 12.86 13.87
CA THR A 290 5.08 13.12 15.12
C THR A 290 3.61 13.44 14.85
N TYR A 291 2.72 12.92 15.69
CA TYR A 291 1.30 13.28 15.69
C TYR A 291 0.85 13.56 17.12
N LEU A 292 0.38 14.76 17.34
CA LEU A 292 -0.13 15.21 18.63
C LEU A 292 -1.62 15.52 18.48
N SER A 293 -2.45 14.94 19.36
CA SER A 293 -3.88 15.24 19.43
C SER A 293 -4.22 15.67 20.85
N TRP A 294 -4.67 16.91 20.99
CA TRP A 294 -5.01 17.53 22.24
C TRP A 294 -6.48 17.91 22.28
N GLN A 295 -7.20 17.36 23.26
CA GLN A 295 -8.61 17.64 23.50
C GLN A 295 -8.80 18.29 24.90
N PRO A 296 -8.62 19.62 24.99
CA PRO A 296 -8.71 20.33 26.28
C PRO A 296 -10.06 20.17 26.96
N ASN A 297 -11.13 20.07 26.16
CA ASN A 297 -12.50 19.85 26.57
C ASN A 297 -13.32 19.17 25.46
N LYS A 298 -14.58 18.82 25.71
CA LYS A 298 -15.47 18.14 24.76
C LYS A 298 -15.82 18.96 23.51
N ARG A 299 -15.50 20.27 23.48
CA ARG A 299 -15.84 21.17 22.36
C ARG A 299 -14.68 21.44 21.42
N TRP A 300 -13.44 21.25 21.85
CA TRP A 300 -12.26 21.60 21.08
C TRP A 300 -11.29 20.43 20.98
N GLN A 301 -10.78 20.24 19.78
CA GLN A 301 -9.70 19.30 19.49
C GLN A 301 -8.67 20.01 18.61
N VAL A 302 -7.41 19.82 18.92
CA VAL A 302 -6.28 20.35 18.18
C VAL A 302 -5.36 19.18 17.81
N ASP A 303 -5.12 19.02 16.53
CA ASP A 303 -4.27 17.96 15.99
C ASP A 303 -3.08 18.60 15.27
N PHE A 304 -1.89 18.10 15.51
CA PHE A 304 -0.65 18.52 14.83
C PHE A 304 0.05 17.28 14.26
N ILE A 305 0.42 17.32 12.98
CA ILE A 305 1.26 16.33 12.33
C ILE A 305 2.53 17.01 11.85
N GLY A 306 3.68 16.41 12.12
CA GLY A 306 4.99 16.82 11.60
C GLY A 306 5.73 15.64 11.00
N ASN A 307 6.39 15.86 9.87
CA ASN A 307 7.28 14.89 9.23
C ASN A 307 8.53 15.59 8.73
N ILE A 308 9.68 14.97 8.98
CA ILE A 308 10.99 15.35 8.44
C ILE A 308 11.60 14.09 7.84
N SER A 309 11.95 14.15 6.56
CA SER A 309 12.54 13.03 5.84
C SER A 309 13.80 13.47 5.10
N ASP A 310 14.87 12.68 5.22
CA ASP A 310 16.14 12.84 4.50
C ASP A 310 16.45 11.50 3.81
N ASN A 311 16.25 11.45 2.50
CA ASN A 311 16.50 10.27 1.67
C ASN A 311 17.71 10.55 0.79
N ARG A 312 18.75 9.75 0.95
CA ARG A 312 20.00 9.85 0.18
C ARG A 312 20.25 8.53 -0.54
N TYR A 313 20.62 8.64 -1.78
CA TYR A 313 21.00 7.52 -2.60
C TYR A 313 22.33 7.84 -3.28
N ASN A 314 23.34 7.06 -2.98
CA ASN A 314 24.63 7.12 -3.65
C ASN A 314 24.85 5.79 -4.37
N PHE A 315 25.27 5.87 -5.60
CA PHE A 315 25.51 4.72 -6.45
C PHE A 315 26.80 4.92 -7.26
N GLU A 316 27.67 3.93 -7.22
CA GLU A 316 28.85 3.82 -8.05
C GLU A 316 28.68 2.55 -8.88
N PRO A 317 28.47 2.66 -10.21
CA PRO A 317 28.27 1.47 -11.04
C PRO A 317 29.56 0.65 -11.13
N GLU A 318 29.41 -0.67 -11.09
CA GLU A 318 30.49 -1.63 -11.35
C GLU A 318 30.29 -2.29 -12.71
N ASP A 319 31.39 -2.82 -13.23
CA ASP A 319 31.39 -3.58 -14.47
C ASP A 319 30.41 -4.74 -14.41
N ARG A 320 29.67 -4.95 -15.46
CA ARG A 320 28.71 -6.03 -15.54
C ARG A 320 28.77 -6.80 -16.86
N GLU A 321 28.31 -8.04 -16.78
CA GLU A 321 28.11 -8.92 -17.89
C GLU A 321 26.72 -9.54 -17.80
N THR A 322 25.95 -9.49 -18.88
CA THR A 322 24.60 -10.03 -18.97
C THR A 322 24.46 -10.88 -20.22
N ASN A 323 24.02 -12.13 -20.07
CA ASN A 323 23.67 -12.98 -21.19
C ASN A 323 22.16 -12.90 -21.44
N PHE A 324 21.77 -12.76 -22.70
CA PHE A 324 20.36 -12.65 -23.10
C PHE A 324 20.13 -13.22 -24.50
N GLY A 325 18.89 -13.41 -24.90
CA GLY A 325 18.51 -14.00 -26.19
C GLY A 325 17.85 -15.36 -26.06
N THR A 326 17.88 -16.16 -27.13
CA THR A 326 17.33 -17.51 -27.16
C THR A 326 18.41 -18.55 -26.94
N LEU A 327 18.06 -19.81 -26.62
CA LEU A 327 19.02 -20.91 -26.45
C LEU A 327 19.89 -21.14 -27.69
N GLN A 328 19.40 -20.81 -28.89
CA GLN A 328 20.10 -20.96 -30.15
C GLN A 328 20.86 -19.68 -30.60
N ASN A 329 20.67 -18.58 -29.91
CA ASN A 329 21.25 -17.29 -30.22
C ASN A 329 21.48 -16.47 -28.96
N VAL A 330 22.43 -16.91 -28.13
CA VAL A 330 22.81 -16.22 -26.92
C VAL A 330 23.76 -15.09 -27.21
N LYS A 331 23.42 -13.90 -26.76
CA LYS A 331 24.27 -12.72 -26.83
C LYS A 331 24.81 -12.37 -25.48
N LYS A 332 26.04 -11.89 -25.45
CA LYS A 332 26.74 -11.46 -24.28
C LYS A 332 26.93 -9.95 -24.31
N PHE A 333 26.37 -9.23 -23.36
CA PHE A 333 26.57 -7.81 -23.18
C PHE A 333 27.47 -7.57 -21.97
N ARG A 334 28.65 -6.97 -22.23
CA ARG A 334 29.59 -6.56 -21.20
C ARG A 334 29.72 -5.05 -21.22
N VAL A 335 29.68 -4.41 -20.06
CA VAL A 335 29.90 -2.97 -19.94
C VAL A 335 30.86 -2.68 -18.80
N TYR A 336 31.81 -1.81 -19.07
CA TYR A 336 32.72 -1.22 -18.09
C TYR A 336 32.21 0.16 -17.75
N PHE A 337 32.00 0.40 -16.46
CA PHE A 337 31.46 1.65 -15.97
C PHE A 337 32.51 2.48 -15.23
N ASP A 338 32.36 3.80 -15.32
CA ASP A 338 33.03 4.76 -14.49
C ASP A 338 32.05 5.87 -14.12
N GLY A 339 32.20 6.45 -12.92
CA GLY A 339 31.38 7.56 -12.47
C GLY A 339 30.55 7.28 -11.24
N GLN A 340 29.59 8.15 -10.96
CA GLN A 340 28.78 8.10 -9.75
C GLN A 340 27.43 8.80 -9.93
N GLU A 341 26.46 8.36 -9.12
CA GLU A 341 25.15 9.01 -8.94
C GLU A 341 24.98 9.38 -7.46
N LYS A 342 24.51 10.60 -7.20
CA LYS A 342 24.24 11.12 -5.85
C LYS A 342 22.92 11.86 -5.85
N ASP A 343 21.93 11.27 -5.18
CA ASP A 343 20.59 11.84 -5.07
C ASP A 343 20.27 12.20 -3.63
N LEU A 344 19.55 13.30 -3.47
CA LEU A 344 19.07 13.79 -2.20
C LEU A 344 17.61 14.24 -2.34
N PHE A 345 16.75 13.67 -1.50
CA PHE A 345 15.35 14.09 -1.35
C PHE A 345 15.09 14.43 0.10
N ARG A 346 14.94 15.71 0.40
CA ARG A 346 14.66 16.20 1.75
C ARG A 346 13.28 16.82 1.81
N THR A 347 12.42 16.27 2.66
CA THR A 347 11.03 16.69 2.77
C THR A 347 10.71 17.16 4.19
N PHE A 348 9.97 18.26 4.28
CA PHE A 348 9.36 18.77 5.49
C PHE A 348 7.86 18.87 5.26
N PHE A 349 7.09 18.25 6.10
CA PHE A 349 5.64 18.36 6.09
C PHE A 349 5.13 18.69 7.49
N GLY A 350 4.27 19.67 7.60
CA GLY A 350 3.61 20.04 8.83
C GLY A 350 2.16 20.37 8.61
N SER A 351 1.30 19.99 9.54
CA SER A 351 -0.12 20.35 9.51
C SER A 351 -0.68 20.61 10.90
N LEU A 352 -1.60 21.56 10.99
CA LEU A 352 -2.36 21.90 12.18
C LEU A 352 -3.85 21.86 11.84
N ALA A 353 -4.61 21.08 12.59
CA ALA A 353 -6.06 21.02 12.48
C ALA A 353 -6.70 21.45 13.81
N ILE A 354 -7.62 22.40 13.75
CA ILE A 354 -8.40 22.85 14.89
C ILE A 354 -9.86 22.51 14.62
N THR A 355 -10.42 21.59 15.39
CA THR A 355 -11.81 21.16 15.27
C THR A 355 -12.63 21.69 16.44
N ARG A 356 -13.74 22.34 16.13
CA ARG A 356 -14.74 22.75 17.08
C ARG A 356 -16.00 21.91 16.93
N HIS A 357 -16.34 21.15 17.95
CA HIS A 357 -17.61 20.45 18.06
C HIS A 357 -18.70 21.43 18.44
N LEU A 358 -19.44 21.96 17.45
CA LEU A 358 -20.50 22.93 17.63
C LEU A 358 -21.71 22.30 18.33
N SER A 359 -21.98 21.06 18.03
CA SER A 359 -22.99 20.21 18.66
C SER A 359 -22.57 18.75 18.63
N SER A 360 -23.35 17.83 19.17
CA SER A 360 -23.13 16.37 19.02
C SER A 360 -23.23 15.88 17.55
N ARG A 361 -23.73 16.72 16.67
CA ARG A 361 -24.01 16.40 15.26
C ARG A 361 -23.21 17.25 14.27
N THR A 362 -22.53 18.30 14.72
CA THR A 362 -21.89 19.29 13.84
C THR A 362 -20.46 19.55 14.27
N ASP A 363 -19.52 19.30 13.38
CA ASP A 363 -18.11 19.59 13.54
C ASP A 363 -17.67 20.62 12.50
N LEU A 364 -16.90 21.62 12.95
CA LEU A 364 -16.24 22.60 12.08
C LEU A 364 -14.74 22.50 12.30
N SER A 365 -13.98 22.28 11.24
CA SER A 365 -12.53 22.08 11.30
C SER A 365 -11.81 23.06 10.38
N LEU A 366 -10.81 23.72 10.93
CA LEU A 366 -9.84 24.53 10.17
C LEU A 366 -8.52 23.76 10.12
N LEU A 367 -8.04 23.44 8.91
CA LEU A 367 -6.83 22.68 8.68
C LEU A 367 -5.84 23.55 7.88
N ALA A 368 -4.64 23.71 8.39
CA ALA A 368 -3.54 24.35 7.69
C ALA A 368 -2.42 23.35 7.48
N SER A 369 -1.83 23.31 6.29
CA SER A 369 -0.68 22.45 6.02
C SER A 369 0.38 23.15 5.20
N ALA A 370 1.63 22.73 5.38
CA ALA A 370 2.78 23.18 4.59
C ALA A 370 3.65 21.99 4.24
N PHE A 371 4.01 21.89 2.99
CA PHE A 371 4.88 20.87 2.43
C PHE A 371 6.04 21.56 1.70
N THR A 372 7.26 21.16 2.00
CA THR A 372 8.46 21.63 1.31
C THR A 372 9.34 20.43 0.97
N THR A 373 9.77 20.33 -0.29
CA THR A 373 10.77 19.34 -0.69
C THR A 373 11.91 20.01 -1.44
N LYS A 374 13.12 19.47 -1.20
CA LYS A 374 14.33 19.77 -1.98
C LYS A 374 14.82 18.47 -2.59
N GLU A 375 14.84 18.42 -3.91
CA GLU A 375 15.25 17.27 -4.68
C GLU A 375 16.49 17.62 -5.48
N GLN A 376 17.48 16.74 -5.44
CA GLN A 376 18.73 16.86 -6.19
C GLN A 376 19.04 15.50 -6.79
N GLU A 377 19.15 15.46 -8.10
CA GLU A 377 19.58 14.29 -8.86
C GLU A 377 20.86 14.67 -9.60
N ARG A 378 21.96 14.02 -9.27
CA ARG A 378 23.29 14.36 -9.83
C ARG A 378 24.01 13.10 -10.20
N TYR A 379 24.27 12.91 -11.45
CA TYR A 379 25.10 11.80 -11.91
C TYR A 379 26.07 12.23 -13.02
N ASP A 380 27.21 11.57 -13.03
CA ASP A 380 28.17 11.52 -14.13
C ASP A 380 28.51 10.04 -14.28
N ILE A 381 28.03 9.42 -15.36
CA ILE A 381 28.23 8.01 -15.63
C ILE A 381 28.73 7.85 -17.05
N GLN A 382 29.86 7.17 -17.19
CA GLN A 382 30.42 6.74 -18.46
C GLN A 382 30.37 5.23 -18.55
N GLY A 383 30.02 4.71 -19.70
CA GLY A 383 30.05 3.27 -19.97
C GLY A 383 30.72 2.94 -21.29
N GLN A 384 31.57 1.94 -21.28
CA GLN A 384 32.13 1.33 -22.50
C GLN A 384 31.57 -0.08 -22.59
N TYR A 385 30.94 -0.45 -23.67
CA TYR A 385 30.27 -1.74 -23.79
C TYR A 385 30.70 -2.53 -25.04
N TRP A 386 30.54 -3.84 -24.89
CA TRP A 386 30.72 -4.83 -25.95
C TRP A 386 29.48 -5.72 -26.01
N LEU A 387 28.95 -5.87 -27.20
CA LEU A 387 27.90 -6.83 -27.52
C LEU A 387 28.52 -7.92 -28.37
N THR A 388 28.56 -9.15 -27.89
CA THR A 388 29.16 -10.29 -28.62
C THR A 388 28.16 -11.43 -28.79
N GLN A 389 28.31 -12.18 -29.88
CA GLN A 389 27.59 -13.44 -30.05
C GLN A 389 28.36 -14.53 -29.28
N THR A 390 27.69 -15.26 -28.40
CA THR A 390 28.36 -16.21 -27.51
C THR A 390 28.96 -17.41 -28.30
N GLU A 391 28.24 -17.92 -29.30
CA GLU A 391 28.66 -19.09 -30.07
C GLU A 391 29.85 -18.80 -30.99
N THR A 392 29.86 -17.67 -31.64
CA THR A 392 30.91 -17.31 -32.63
C THR A 392 31.99 -16.42 -32.02
N SER A 393 31.78 -15.89 -30.80
CA SER A 393 32.61 -14.86 -30.19
C SER A 393 32.75 -13.59 -31.04
N GLU A 394 31.84 -13.37 -31.99
CA GLU A 394 31.85 -12.23 -32.88
C GLU A 394 31.36 -10.97 -32.15
N ASN A 395 32.07 -9.87 -32.30
CA ASN A 395 31.65 -8.57 -31.76
C ASN A 395 30.58 -7.96 -32.67
N LEU A 396 29.36 -7.90 -32.15
CA LEU A 396 28.21 -7.33 -32.85
C LEU A 396 28.11 -5.82 -32.67
N GLY A 397 28.65 -5.29 -31.57
CA GLY A 397 28.64 -3.87 -31.31
C GLY A 397 29.61 -3.51 -30.19
N VAL A 398 30.27 -2.37 -30.33
CA VAL A 398 31.15 -1.74 -29.35
C VAL A 398 30.80 -0.28 -29.29
N GLY A 399 30.69 0.30 -28.11
CA GLY A 399 30.36 1.71 -28.01
C GLY A 399 30.68 2.31 -26.68
N THR A 400 30.56 3.62 -26.62
CA THR A 400 30.75 4.42 -25.42
C THR A 400 29.59 5.35 -25.26
N TYR A 401 29.15 5.58 -24.03
CA TYR A 401 28.22 6.62 -23.70
C TYR A 401 28.67 7.36 -22.46
N MET A 402 28.22 8.62 -22.35
CA MET A 402 28.42 9.44 -21.17
C MET A 402 27.14 10.17 -20.87
N GLN A 403 26.66 10.02 -19.64
CA GLN A 403 25.45 10.65 -19.12
C GLN A 403 25.82 11.62 -18.00
N HIS A 404 25.23 12.80 -18.07
CA HIS A 404 25.40 13.85 -17.07
C HIS A 404 24.05 14.41 -16.70
N SER A 405 23.83 14.60 -15.39
CA SER A 405 22.67 15.31 -14.86
C SER A 405 23.03 16.17 -13.66
N ARG A 406 22.41 17.33 -13.61
CA ARG A 406 22.41 18.28 -12.47
C ARG A 406 21.01 18.84 -12.32
N ASP A 407 20.14 18.08 -11.71
CA ASP A 407 18.75 18.43 -11.56
C ASP A 407 18.43 18.83 -10.13
N TYR A 408 17.84 20.01 -9.99
CA TYR A 408 17.44 20.58 -8.74
C TYR A 408 15.99 21.02 -8.82
N LEU A 409 15.16 20.47 -7.93
CA LEU A 409 13.76 20.86 -7.79
C LEU A 409 13.49 21.27 -6.34
N ASN A 410 12.87 22.43 -6.15
CA ASN A 410 12.34 22.84 -4.86
C ASN A 410 10.85 23.09 -5.01
N ALA A 411 10.03 22.41 -4.22
CA ALA A 411 8.60 22.62 -4.21
C ALA A 411 8.12 23.00 -2.81
N ASP A 412 7.37 24.11 -2.75
CA ASP A 412 6.70 24.62 -1.56
C ASP A 412 5.21 24.69 -1.82
N VAL A 413 4.42 23.96 -1.05
CA VAL A 413 2.96 23.96 -1.15
C VAL A 413 2.35 24.22 0.21
N LYS A 414 1.51 25.25 0.30
CA LYS A 414 0.78 25.63 1.51
C LYS A 414 -0.71 25.52 1.26
N SER A 415 -1.46 25.00 2.21
CA SER A 415 -2.89 24.79 2.08
C SER A 415 -3.61 25.25 3.33
N LEU A 416 -4.76 25.88 3.14
CA LEU A 416 -5.72 26.21 4.18
C LEU A 416 -7.09 25.65 3.78
N LYS A 417 -7.67 24.79 4.62
CA LYS A 417 -8.95 24.10 4.38
C LYS A 417 -9.89 24.36 5.54
N LEU A 418 -11.10 24.83 5.22
CA LEU A 418 -12.22 24.92 6.16
C LEU A 418 -13.20 23.80 5.81
N MET A 419 -13.49 22.92 6.75
CA MET A 419 -14.34 21.75 6.56
C MET A 419 -15.44 21.73 7.60
N MET A 420 -16.66 21.38 7.17
CA MET A 420 -17.81 21.19 8.03
C MET A 420 -18.40 19.80 7.80
N GLN A 421 -18.73 19.12 8.88
CA GLN A 421 -19.49 17.87 8.87
C GLN A 421 -20.76 18.04 9.72
N HIS A 422 -21.90 17.61 9.18
CA HIS A 422 -23.20 17.69 9.87
C HIS A 422 -24.00 16.40 9.70
N ARG A 423 -24.52 15.86 10.79
CA ARG A 423 -25.37 14.68 10.80
C ARG A 423 -26.83 15.10 11.05
N ALA A 424 -27.69 14.99 10.04
CA ALA A 424 -29.11 15.32 10.07
C ALA A 424 -29.96 14.06 9.88
N GLY A 425 -30.30 13.37 10.97
CA GLY A 425 -31.08 12.13 10.90
C GLY A 425 -30.36 11.03 10.09
N LYS A 426 -30.88 10.76 8.90
CA LYS A 426 -30.34 9.75 7.96
C LYS A 426 -29.27 10.29 7.01
N HIS A 427 -28.96 11.57 7.08
CA HIS A 427 -28.02 12.28 6.23
C HIS A 427 -26.71 12.59 6.97
N LYS A 428 -25.60 12.41 6.30
CA LYS A 428 -24.29 12.89 6.72
C LYS A 428 -23.75 13.81 5.63
N ILE A 429 -23.92 15.12 5.87
CA ILE A 429 -23.49 16.17 4.95
C ILE A 429 -22.06 16.58 5.31
N GLU A 430 -21.21 16.67 4.32
CA GLU A 430 -19.82 17.07 4.46
C GLU A 430 -19.44 18.04 3.33
N GLY A 431 -18.81 19.15 3.68
CA GLY A 431 -18.34 20.13 2.73
C GLY A 431 -17.04 20.78 3.18
N ALA A 432 -16.24 21.19 2.22
CA ALA A 432 -15.03 21.96 2.50
C ALA A 432 -14.70 22.95 1.39
N VAL A 433 -13.96 23.99 1.79
CA VAL A 433 -13.31 24.94 0.90
C VAL A 433 -11.81 24.91 1.21
N THR A 434 -10.98 24.84 0.17
CA THR A 434 -9.52 24.74 0.29
C THR A 434 -8.87 25.79 -0.61
N TYR A 435 -7.88 26.48 -0.08
CA TYR A 435 -7.01 27.38 -0.84
C TYR A 435 -5.57 26.90 -0.74
N LYS A 436 -4.93 26.70 -1.90
CA LYS A 436 -3.53 26.24 -1.98
C LYS A 436 -2.66 27.27 -2.68
N LEU A 437 -1.44 27.43 -2.18
CA LEU A 437 -0.37 28.20 -2.80
C LEU A 437 0.73 27.22 -3.20
N GLU A 438 1.07 27.21 -4.48
CA GLU A 438 2.06 26.32 -5.06
C GLU A 438 3.24 27.14 -5.60
N ARG A 439 4.45 26.81 -5.20
CA ARG A 439 5.67 27.40 -5.74
C ARG A 439 6.68 26.29 -6.01
N ILE A 440 7.01 26.10 -7.27
CA ILE A 440 7.97 25.08 -7.69
C ILE A 440 9.06 25.75 -8.51
N LYS A 441 10.31 25.51 -8.12
CA LYS A 441 11.50 25.99 -8.82
C LYS A 441 12.28 24.81 -9.34
N GLU A 442 12.62 24.87 -10.61
CA GLU A 442 13.42 23.89 -11.32
C GLU A 442 14.67 24.53 -11.88
N ASN A 443 15.78 23.80 -11.78
CA ASN A 443 17.00 24.10 -12.51
C ASN A 443 17.61 22.76 -12.94
N SER A 444 17.46 22.42 -14.22
CA SER A 444 17.92 21.16 -14.77
C SER A 444 18.92 21.39 -15.91
N ALA A 445 19.99 20.61 -15.87
CA ALA A 445 20.99 20.55 -16.94
C ALA A 445 21.39 19.10 -17.16
N GLU A 446 20.90 18.52 -18.22
CA GLU A 446 21.17 17.13 -18.58
C GLU A 446 21.81 17.07 -19.98
N TYR A 447 22.72 16.14 -20.20
CA TYR A 447 23.17 15.78 -21.54
C TYR A 447 23.63 14.34 -21.61
N GLU A 448 23.55 13.77 -22.81
CA GLU A 448 24.01 12.43 -23.11
C GLU A 448 24.80 12.41 -24.42
N TYR A 449 26.01 11.88 -24.33
CA TYR A 449 26.85 11.56 -25.49
C TYR A 449 26.85 10.07 -25.73
N ARG A 450 26.78 9.69 -27.01
CA ARG A 450 26.95 8.30 -27.45
C ARG A 450 27.79 8.24 -28.72
N ASP A 451 28.57 7.22 -28.87
CA ASP A 451 29.09 6.91 -30.18
C ASP A 451 28.09 6.09 -31.00
N SER A 452 28.39 5.90 -32.25
CA SER A 452 27.48 5.23 -33.19
C SER A 452 27.51 3.72 -33.16
N ALA A 453 28.57 3.14 -32.65
CA ALA A 453 28.68 1.70 -32.56
C ALA A 453 27.83 1.17 -31.40
N GLY A 454 26.71 0.54 -31.71
CA GLY A 454 25.84 -0.05 -30.76
C GLY A 454 24.68 0.79 -30.24
N TYR A 455 24.46 1.97 -30.83
CA TYR A 455 23.26 2.81 -30.56
C TYR A 455 22.61 3.24 -31.87
N ASN A 456 21.44 3.85 -31.81
CA ASN A 456 20.65 4.33 -32.98
C ASN A 456 21.24 5.58 -33.64
N VAL A 457 22.50 5.80 -33.53
CA VAL A 457 23.15 6.98 -34.06
C VAL A 457 24.08 6.58 -35.19
N PRO A 458 23.95 7.16 -36.42
CA PRO A 458 24.86 6.85 -37.51
C PRO A 458 26.31 7.17 -37.14
N HIS A 459 27.22 6.30 -37.44
CA HIS A 459 28.66 6.54 -37.21
C HIS A 459 29.20 7.62 -38.15
N THR A 460 29.72 8.68 -37.62
CA THR A 460 30.16 9.84 -38.37
C THR A 460 31.60 10.29 -38.08
N GLY A 461 32.40 9.47 -37.39
CA GLY A 461 33.76 9.82 -37.03
C GLY A 461 34.22 9.23 -35.75
N ARG A 462 35.26 9.82 -35.13
CA ARG A 462 35.88 9.36 -33.88
C ARG A 462 35.26 10.00 -32.63
N ASP A 463 34.40 11.02 -32.79
CA ASP A 463 33.89 11.83 -31.69
C ASP A 463 32.53 11.29 -31.18
N LEU A 464 32.33 11.35 -29.91
CA LEU A 464 31.02 11.11 -29.28
C LEU A 464 30.02 12.17 -29.73
N LYS A 465 28.83 11.76 -30.13
CA LYS A 465 27.76 12.68 -30.46
C LYS A 465 26.87 12.96 -29.28
N MET A 466 26.53 14.21 -29.10
CA MET A 466 25.45 14.59 -28.19
C MET A 466 24.12 14.20 -28.81
N ILE A 467 23.49 13.20 -28.23
CA ILE A 467 22.19 12.67 -28.69
C ILE A 467 21.02 13.23 -27.91
N TYR A 468 21.28 13.73 -26.70
CA TYR A 468 20.28 14.33 -25.83
C TYR A 468 20.89 15.48 -25.07
N SER A 469 20.12 16.54 -24.93
CA SER A 469 20.40 17.62 -23.98
C SER A 469 19.11 18.21 -23.48
N LEU A 470 19.06 18.60 -22.21
CA LEU A 470 17.94 19.33 -21.63
C LEU A 470 18.47 20.46 -20.74
N ARG A 471 17.92 21.63 -20.94
CA ARG A 471 18.10 22.77 -20.03
C ARG A 471 16.73 23.31 -19.63
N ALA A 472 16.48 23.38 -18.32
CA ALA A 472 15.27 23.95 -17.77
C ALA A 472 15.61 24.88 -16.61
N ARG A 473 15.07 26.10 -16.64
CA ARG A 473 15.15 27.05 -15.53
C ARG A 473 13.81 27.70 -15.37
N ASN A 474 12.94 27.04 -14.60
CA ASN A 474 11.55 27.39 -14.51
C ASN A 474 11.13 27.73 -13.08
N GLU A 475 10.14 28.60 -12.92
CA GLU A 475 9.46 28.85 -11.67
C GLU A 475 7.95 28.84 -11.90
N LEU A 476 7.26 27.87 -11.30
CA LEU A 476 5.80 27.84 -11.21
C LEU A 476 5.38 28.57 -9.95
N LYS A 477 4.50 29.56 -10.07
CA LYS A 477 3.79 30.20 -8.97
C LYS A 477 2.31 30.13 -9.29
N ALA A 478 1.56 29.38 -8.53
CA ALA A 478 0.16 29.14 -8.80
C ALA A 478 -0.68 29.15 -7.52
N LYS A 479 -1.96 29.45 -7.70
CA LYS A 479 -2.99 29.40 -6.68
C LYS A 479 -4.05 28.42 -7.12
N ARG A 480 -4.52 27.61 -6.19
CA ARG A 480 -5.61 26.68 -6.45
C ARG A 480 -6.72 26.88 -5.44
N PHE A 481 -7.93 27.01 -5.95
CA PHE A 481 -9.15 27.05 -5.15
C PHE A 481 -9.92 25.77 -5.38
N GLU A 482 -10.27 25.07 -4.31
CA GLU A 482 -11.03 23.82 -4.38
C GLU A 482 -12.18 23.88 -3.40
N SER A 483 -13.31 23.29 -3.76
CA SER A 483 -14.42 23.08 -2.85
C SER A 483 -15.14 21.78 -3.16
N TYR A 484 -15.77 21.19 -2.15
CA TYR A 484 -16.67 20.07 -2.35
C TYR A 484 -17.86 20.14 -1.41
N LEU A 485 -18.94 19.54 -1.85
CA LEU A 485 -20.13 19.28 -1.05
C LEU A 485 -20.62 17.87 -1.36
N GLN A 486 -20.83 17.06 -0.34
CA GLN A 486 -21.37 15.71 -0.48
C GLN A 486 -22.35 15.38 0.62
N ASP A 487 -23.27 14.45 0.35
CA ASP A 487 -24.17 13.85 1.31
C ASP A 487 -24.13 12.33 1.23
N THR A 488 -24.16 11.70 2.37
CA THR A 488 -24.36 10.26 2.50
C THR A 488 -25.74 10.03 3.13
N TRP A 489 -26.67 9.57 2.32
CA TRP A 489 -28.06 9.33 2.71
C TRP A 489 -28.30 7.84 2.92
N ASN A 490 -28.65 7.46 4.17
CA ASN A 490 -28.99 6.10 4.54
C ASN A 490 -30.53 6.00 4.64
N PHE A 491 -31.13 5.15 3.82
CA PHE A 491 -32.56 4.92 3.82
C PHE A 491 -32.89 3.44 3.63
N GLN A 492 -34.14 3.06 3.85
CA GLN A 492 -34.59 1.68 3.76
C GLN A 492 -36.03 1.60 3.26
N THR A 493 -36.42 0.47 2.68
CA THR A 493 -37.82 0.18 2.34
C THR A 493 -38.65 0.08 3.61
N ARG A 494 -39.98 0.19 3.46
CA ARG A 494 -40.93 0.13 4.58
C ARG A 494 -41.44 -1.30 4.84
N ASP A 495 -40.87 -2.30 4.19
CA ASP A 495 -41.27 -3.69 4.30
C ASP A 495 -40.89 -4.29 5.68
N SER A 496 -41.50 -5.42 6.04
CA SER A 496 -41.19 -6.17 7.27
C SER A 496 -39.72 -6.62 7.33
N VAL A 497 -39.09 -6.82 6.16
CA VAL A 497 -37.66 -7.13 6.02
C VAL A 497 -37.00 -6.08 5.13
N PRO A 498 -36.63 -4.92 5.68
CA PRO A 498 -36.26 -3.76 4.88
C PRO A 498 -34.94 -3.96 4.11
N THR A 499 -34.96 -3.58 2.84
CA THR A 499 -33.74 -3.41 2.03
C THR A 499 -33.08 -2.08 2.41
N LEU A 500 -31.77 -2.13 2.67
CA LEU A 500 -30.99 -0.97 3.07
C LEU A 500 -30.33 -0.35 1.85
N PHE A 501 -30.39 0.98 1.78
CA PHE A 501 -29.75 1.78 0.75
C PHE A 501 -28.80 2.78 1.40
N THR A 502 -27.60 2.88 0.86
CA THR A 502 -26.66 3.97 1.17
C THR A 502 -26.31 4.67 -0.13
N LEU A 503 -26.80 5.89 -0.30
CA LEU A 503 -26.50 6.75 -1.44
C LEU A 503 -25.50 7.82 -0.99
N ASN A 504 -24.32 7.84 -1.60
CA ASN A 504 -23.36 8.92 -1.46
C ASN A 504 -23.36 9.70 -2.78
N TYR A 505 -23.55 11.00 -2.73
CA TYR A 505 -23.51 11.86 -3.90
C TYR A 505 -22.91 13.21 -3.53
N GLY A 506 -22.21 13.80 -4.47
CA GLY A 506 -21.55 15.07 -4.24
C GLY A 506 -20.96 15.67 -5.51
N VAL A 507 -20.50 16.89 -5.37
CA VAL A 507 -19.83 17.63 -6.42
C VAL A 507 -18.55 18.25 -5.86
N ARG A 508 -17.52 18.26 -6.68
CA ARG A 508 -16.28 18.97 -6.39
C ARG A 508 -16.05 20.01 -7.46
N PHE A 509 -15.54 21.17 -7.06
CA PHE A 509 -15.07 22.25 -7.91
C PHE A 509 -13.59 22.50 -7.66
N SER A 510 -12.82 22.74 -8.72
CA SER A 510 -11.40 23.12 -8.64
C SER A 510 -11.14 24.21 -9.68
N HIS A 511 -10.41 25.26 -9.29
CA HIS A 511 -9.90 26.31 -10.17
C HIS A 511 -8.40 26.48 -9.98
N TRP A 512 -7.64 26.45 -11.08
CA TRP A 512 -6.19 26.63 -11.06
C TRP A 512 -5.80 27.86 -11.89
N ASP A 513 -5.18 28.86 -11.28
CA ASP A 513 -4.88 30.12 -11.93
C ASP A 513 -3.71 30.04 -12.93
N PHE A 514 -2.89 28.98 -12.88
CA PHE A 514 -1.79 28.79 -13.81
C PHE A 514 -2.24 28.69 -15.27
N ASN A 515 -3.29 27.92 -15.54
CA ASN A 515 -3.87 27.72 -16.87
C ASN A 515 -5.30 28.30 -16.98
N GLY A 516 -5.83 28.89 -15.90
CA GLY A 516 -7.19 29.46 -15.84
C GLY A 516 -8.33 28.43 -15.86
N GLU A 517 -8.05 27.14 -15.70
CA GLU A 517 -9.03 26.07 -15.84
C GLU A 517 -9.93 25.93 -14.62
N SER A 518 -11.23 25.78 -14.87
CA SER A 518 -12.24 25.52 -13.84
C SER A 518 -12.93 24.19 -14.13
N LEU A 519 -12.96 23.31 -13.14
CA LEU A 519 -13.37 21.91 -13.28
C LEU A 519 -14.50 21.58 -12.32
N PHE A 520 -15.51 20.84 -12.82
CA PHE A 520 -16.62 20.32 -12.03
C PHE A 520 -16.66 18.80 -12.07
N SER A 521 -16.64 18.16 -10.91
CA SER A 521 -16.53 16.71 -10.73
C SER A 521 -17.74 16.16 -9.96
N PRO A 522 -18.89 15.92 -10.61
CA PRO A 522 -20.02 15.24 -9.98
C PRO A 522 -19.69 13.75 -9.80
N ARG A 523 -20.06 13.19 -8.65
CA ARG A 523 -19.81 11.80 -8.28
C ARG A 523 -20.99 11.24 -7.50
N ALA A 524 -21.32 9.98 -7.73
CA ALA A 524 -22.34 9.27 -6.96
C ALA A 524 -21.98 7.79 -6.79
N SER A 525 -22.38 7.22 -5.68
CA SER A 525 -22.35 5.78 -5.43
C SER A 525 -23.57 5.32 -4.65
N LEU A 526 -24.13 4.20 -5.03
CA LEU A 526 -25.29 3.57 -4.40
C LEU A 526 -24.90 2.15 -3.96
N THR A 527 -25.06 1.88 -2.68
CA THR A 527 -24.95 0.54 -2.12
C THR A 527 -26.33 0.03 -1.72
N ILE A 528 -26.68 -1.18 -2.15
CA ILE A 528 -27.97 -1.84 -1.91
C ILE A 528 -27.70 -3.13 -1.14
N THR A 529 -28.30 -3.28 0.05
CA THR A 529 -28.24 -4.51 0.83
C THR A 529 -29.65 -5.06 0.98
N PRO A 530 -30.02 -6.16 0.24
CA PRO A 530 -31.35 -6.74 0.26
C PRO A 530 -31.74 -7.21 1.67
N GLY A 531 -32.95 -6.93 2.09
CA GLY A 531 -33.45 -7.32 3.41
C GLY A 531 -33.45 -8.83 3.61
N ARG A 532 -33.88 -9.60 2.59
CA ARG A 532 -33.95 -11.09 2.63
C ARG A 532 -32.58 -11.76 2.72
N ASN A 533 -31.51 -11.11 2.22
CA ASN A 533 -30.16 -11.65 2.28
C ASN A 533 -29.17 -10.50 2.60
N ARG A 534 -28.96 -10.23 3.87
CA ARG A 534 -28.04 -9.18 4.35
C ARG A 534 -26.58 -9.50 4.15
N ASN A 535 -26.25 -10.74 3.78
CA ASN A 535 -24.90 -11.13 3.43
C ASN A 535 -24.50 -10.69 2.02
N LEU A 536 -25.48 -10.33 1.18
CA LEU A 536 -25.28 -9.85 -0.17
C LEU A 536 -25.43 -8.33 -0.20
N SER A 537 -24.53 -7.64 -0.88
CA SER A 537 -24.63 -6.21 -1.17
C SER A 537 -24.20 -5.95 -2.61
N PHE A 538 -24.93 -5.07 -3.27
CA PHE A 538 -24.60 -4.57 -4.61
C PHE A 538 -24.14 -3.13 -4.51
N ARG A 539 -23.22 -2.74 -5.39
CA ARG A 539 -22.71 -1.38 -5.47
C ARG A 539 -22.67 -0.92 -6.92
N ILE A 540 -23.10 0.31 -7.14
CA ILE A 540 -22.94 1.02 -8.41
C ILE A 540 -22.31 2.37 -8.08
N ALA A 541 -21.29 2.76 -8.84
CA ALA A 541 -20.67 4.07 -8.66
C ALA A 541 -20.26 4.66 -10.00
N GLY A 542 -20.27 5.99 -10.08
CA GLY A 542 -19.82 6.71 -11.26
C GLY A 542 -19.52 8.16 -10.95
N GLY A 543 -18.82 8.80 -11.87
CA GLY A 543 -18.48 10.21 -11.73
C GLY A 543 -17.42 10.67 -12.70
N ILE A 544 -17.16 11.96 -12.67
CA ILE A 544 -16.13 12.63 -13.45
C ILE A 544 -14.97 12.96 -12.52
N TYR A 545 -13.77 12.58 -12.92
CA TYR A 545 -12.55 12.78 -12.18
C TYR A 545 -11.55 13.53 -13.04
N TYR A 546 -10.89 14.53 -12.47
CA TYR A 546 -9.86 15.29 -13.15
C TYR A 546 -8.55 15.19 -12.38
N GLN A 547 -7.45 15.26 -13.11
CA GLN A 547 -6.13 15.40 -12.56
C GLN A 547 -5.40 16.54 -13.25
N ALA A 548 -5.10 17.59 -12.49
CA ALA A 548 -4.23 18.64 -12.99
C ALA A 548 -2.84 18.07 -13.29
N PRO A 549 -2.19 18.53 -14.36
CA PRO A 549 -0.83 18.08 -14.69
C PRO A 549 0.13 18.32 -13.51
N PHE A 550 0.97 17.36 -13.23
CA PHE A 550 2.05 17.58 -12.30
C PHE A 550 3.25 18.24 -13.01
N TYR A 551 4.19 18.73 -12.26
CA TYR A 551 5.21 19.64 -12.75
C TYR A 551 6.00 19.15 -13.98
N LYS A 552 6.39 17.86 -14.02
CA LYS A 552 7.14 17.29 -15.18
C LYS A 552 6.29 17.19 -16.45
N GLU A 553 4.96 17.06 -16.33
CA GLU A 553 4.03 17.06 -17.48
C GLU A 553 3.86 18.46 -18.10
N LEU A 554 4.17 19.53 -17.36
CA LEU A 554 4.06 20.91 -17.84
C LEU A 554 5.19 21.32 -18.78
N ARG A 555 6.21 20.51 -18.97
CA ARG A 555 7.38 20.85 -19.79
C ARG A 555 7.01 20.85 -21.27
N ASP A 556 7.08 22.02 -21.88
CA ASP A 556 7.10 22.21 -23.34
C ASP A 556 8.55 22.39 -23.80
N THR A 557 8.98 21.63 -24.82
CA THR A 557 10.37 21.59 -25.25
C THR A 557 10.58 22.23 -26.62
N SER A 558 11.63 23.00 -26.72
CA SER A 558 12.09 23.60 -28.00
C SER A 558 13.59 23.34 -28.19
N ILE A 559 14.02 23.15 -29.43
CA ILE A 559 15.42 22.92 -29.77
C ILE A 559 15.99 24.18 -30.37
N VAL A 560 17.03 24.74 -29.73
CA VAL A 560 17.76 25.91 -30.24
C VAL A 560 19.24 25.57 -30.30
N ASN A 561 19.84 25.65 -31.48
CA ASN A 561 21.26 25.30 -31.73
C ASN A 561 21.66 23.91 -31.19
N GLY A 562 20.80 22.90 -31.35
CA GLY A 562 21.05 21.53 -30.90
C GLY A 562 20.88 21.30 -29.39
N VAL A 563 20.46 22.31 -28.62
CA VAL A 563 20.16 22.20 -27.19
C VAL A 563 18.66 22.25 -27.00
N THR A 564 18.10 21.28 -26.27
CA THR A 564 16.69 21.23 -25.89
C THR A 564 16.46 22.12 -24.65
N TYR A 565 15.60 23.09 -24.78
CA TYR A 565 15.14 23.94 -23.69
C TYR A 565 13.73 23.53 -23.29
N ALA A 566 13.48 23.37 -21.98
CA ALA A 566 12.15 23.13 -21.45
C ALA A 566 11.59 24.39 -20.76
N THR A 567 10.40 24.78 -21.18
CA THR A 567 9.59 25.85 -20.57
C THR A 567 8.27 25.28 -20.04
N LEU A 568 7.50 26.08 -19.29
CA LEU A 568 6.20 25.63 -18.75
C LEU A 568 5.08 25.92 -19.75
N ASN A 569 4.36 24.89 -20.16
CA ASN A 569 3.19 24.99 -21.03
C ASN A 569 1.95 25.40 -20.23
N GLN A 570 1.50 26.64 -20.42
CA GLN A 570 0.27 27.14 -19.79
C GLN A 570 -1.03 26.70 -20.50
N LYS A 571 -0.94 26.09 -21.69
CA LYS A 571 -2.10 25.63 -22.46
C LYS A 571 -2.53 24.20 -22.11
N ILE A 572 -1.71 23.49 -21.36
CA ILE A 572 -1.98 22.11 -20.97
C ILE A 572 -3.19 22.06 -20.01
N ARG A 573 -4.08 21.11 -20.25
CA ARG A 573 -5.33 20.93 -19.49
C ARG A 573 -5.21 19.79 -18.51
N ALA A 574 -6.13 19.78 -17.55
CA ALA A 574 -6.31 18.63 -16.67
C ALA A 574 -6.72 17.40 -17.47
N GLN A 575 -6.08 16.27 -17.15
CA GLN A 575 -6.49 14.97 -17.64
C GLN A 575 -7.84 14.58 -17.02
N GLN A 576 -8.69 13.86 -17.74
CA GLN A 576 -10.03 13.50 -17.31
C GLN A 576 -10.27 12.00 -17.38
N SER A 577 -10.96 11.47 -16.39
CA SER A 577 -11.46 10.10 -16.37
C SER A 577 -12.93 10.07 -15.95
N ILE A 578 -13.78 9.45 -16.77
CA ILE A 578 -15.19 9.20 -16.44
C ILE A 578 -15.31 7.75 -16.01
N HIS A 579 -15.77 7.52 -14.79
CA HIS A 579 -15.86 6.19 -14.19
C HIS A 579 -17.30 5.67 -14.23
N ALA A 580 -17.44 4.38 -14.53
CA ALA A 580 -18.64 3.58 -14.30
C ALA A 580 -18.22 2.26 -13.67
N LEU A 581 -18.79 1.93 -12.51
CA LEU A 581 -18.43 0.75 -11.71
C LEU A 581 -19.70 0.04 -11.25
N ALA A 582 -19.67 -1.30 -11.29
CA ALA A 582 -20.70 -2.16 -10.73
C ALA A 582 -20.03 -3.32 -9.98
N GLY A 583 -20.43 -3.52 -8.75
CA GLY A 583 -19.83 -4.53 -7.91
C GLY A 583 -20.82 -5.24 -7.00
N MET A 584 -20.41 -6.39 -6.51
CA MET A 584 -21.14 -7.14 -5.49
C MET A 584 -20.19 -7.61 -4.40
N THR A 585 -20.70 -7.72 -3.20
CA THR A 585 -20.02 -8.32 -2.05
C THR A 585 -20.93 -9.37 -1.44
N TYR A 586 -20.41 -10.58 -1.27
CA TYR A 586 -21.11 -11.69 -0.64
C TYR A 586 -20.32 -12.19 0.57
N ARG A 587 -20.96 -12.17 1.74
CA ARG A 587 -20.41 -12.71 3.00
C ARG A 587 -20.99 -14.07 3.24
N PHE A 588 -20.17 -15.05 3.55
CA PHE A 588 -20.60 -16.43 3.78
C PHE A 588 -19.68 -17.09 4.81
N GLU A 589 -20.11 -18.21 5.30
CA GLU A 589 -19.29 -19.04 6.19
C GLU A 589 -18.73 -20.22 5.39
N MET A 590 -17.44 -20.45 5.54
CA MET A 590 -16.74 -21.60 5.02
C MET A 590 -15.82 -22.15 6.12
N LEU A 591 -15.81 -23.46 6.34
CA LEU A 591 -15.06 -24.09 7.44
C LEU A 591 -15.43 -23.55 8.84
N GLY A 592 -16.68 -23.11 9.02
CA GLY A 592 -17.17 -22.50 10.27
C GLY A 592 -16.60 -21.10 10.54
N ARG A 593 -16.19 -20.36 9.50
CA ARG A 593 -15.53 -19.05 9.61
C ARG A 593 -16.04 -18.05 8.59
N PRO A 594 -15.92 -16.73 8.87
CA PRO A 594 -16.42 -15.72 7.97
C PRO A 594 -15.49 -15.51 6.78
N PHE A 595 -16.08 -15.58 5.59
CA PHE A 595 -15.46 -15.22 4.31
C PHE A 595 -16.24 -14.10 3.64
N LYS A 596 -15.53 -13.35 2.82
CA LYS A 596 -16.07 -12.27 1.99
C LYS A 596 -15.56 -12.42 0.56
N PHE A 597 -16.47 -12.59 -0.38
CA PHE A 597 -16.17 -12.52 -1.81
C PHE A 597 -16.63 -11.18 -2.36
N THR A 598 -15.77 -10.52 -3.12
CA THR A 598 -16.08 -9.25 -3.81
C THR A 598 -15.76 -9.40 -5.29
N ALA A 599 -16.67 -8.97 -6.14
CA ALA A 599 -16.46 -8.86 -7.59
C ALA A 599 -16.85 -7.45 -8.01
N GLU A 600 -16.02 -6.78 -8.82
CA GLU A 600 -16.30 -5.46 -9.33
C GLU A 600 -15.84 -5.32 -10.78
N ALA A 601 -16.77 -4.99 -11.68
CA ALA A 601 -16.51 -4.61 -13.05
C ALA A 601 -16.43 -3.09 -13.16
N TYR A 602 -15.52 -2.59 -13.99
CA TYR A 602 -15.34 -1.17 -14.19
C TYR A 602 -15.05 -0.80 -15.64
N TYR A 603 -15.40 0.43 -15.97
CA TYR A 603 -15.04 1.11 -17.20
C TYR A 603 -14.62 2.55 -16.87
N LYS A 604 -13.48 2.98 -17.39
CA LYS A 604 -13.00 4.36 -17.33
C LYS A 604 -12.80 4.88 -18.75
N ALA A 605 -13.48 5.96 -19.13
CA ALA A 605 -13.21 6.70 -20.35
C ALA A 605 -12.19 7.79 -20.03
N LEU A 606 -11.06 7.81 -20.75
CA LEU A 606 -9.94 8.71 -20.49
C LEU A 606 -9.84 9.74 -21.63
N SER A 607 -9.68 11.00 -21.28
CA SER A 607 -9.51 12.09 -22.25
C SER A 607 -8.48 13.11 -21.77
N HIS A 608 -7.95 13.89 -22.70
CA HIS A 608 -6.90 14.88 -22.47
C HIS A 608 -5.64 14.27 -21.81
N LEU A 609 -5.32 13.02 -22.17
CA LEU A 609 -4.12 12.36 -21.63
C LEU A 609 -2.86 13.04 -22.15
N VAL A 610 -1.85 13.15 -21.30
CA VAL A 610 -0.50 13.57 -21.63
C VAL A 610 0.35 12.30 -21.86
N PRO A 611 0.68 11.94 -23.11
CA PRO A 611 1.50 10.76 -23.36
C PRO A 611 2.91 10.91 -22.78
N TYR A 612 3.53 9.77 -22.49
CA TYR A 612 4.92 9.69 -22.07
C TYR A 612 5.59 8.44 -22.61
N SER A 613 6.89 8.50 -22.77
CA SER A 613 7.75 7.36 -23.08
C SER A 613 8.64 7.00 -21.90
N VAL A 614 9.05 5.73 -21.86
CA VAL A 614 9.95 5.22 -20.81
C VAL A 614 11.19 4.64 -21.50
N ASP A 615 12.35 5.20 -21.20
CA ASP A 615 13.65 4.67 -21.62
C ASP A 615 14.41 4.21 -20.37
N ASN A 616 14.65 2.91 -20.26
CA ASN A 616 15.16 2.24 -19.07
C ASN A 616 14.27 2.55 -17.85
N VAL A 617 14.64 3.51 -17.00
CA VAL A 617 13.86 3.99 -15.84
C VAL A 617 13.45 5.47 -15.97
N LYS A 618 13.90 6.15 -17.03
CA LYS A 618 13.63 7.57 -17.26
C LYS A 618 12.29 7.75 -17.97
N VAL A 619 11.41 8.57 -17.41
CA VAL A 619 10.12 8.94 -17.99
C VAL A 619 10.22 10.31 -18.63
N THR A 620 9.82 10.40 -19.90
CA THR A 620 9.78 11.65 -20.67
C THR A 620 8.35 11.92 -21.12
N TYR A 621 7.78 13.03 -20.65
CA TYR A 621 6.42 13.47 -21.00
C TYR A 621 6.44 14.31 -22.26
N TYR A 622 5.39 14.18 -23.10
CA TYR A 622 5.28 14.94 -24.36
C TYR A 622 4.81 16.40 -24.14
N GLY A 623 4.31 16.72 -22.92
CA GLY A 623 3.93 18.08 -22.56
C GLY A 623 2.65 18.61 -23.19
N GLU A 624 1.86 17.75 -23.85
CA GLU A 624 0.62 18.09 -24.56
C GLU A 624 -0.48 17.06 -24.32
N ASN A 625 -1.74 17.49 -24.32
CA ASN A 625 -2.92 16.64 -24.17
C ASN A 625 -3.35 16.02 -25.52
N THR A 626 -2.55 15.15 -26.09
CA THR A 626 -2.74 14.62 -27.45
C THR A 626 -3.44 13.26 -27.51
N ALA A 627 -3.68 12.60 -26.38
CA ALA A 627 -4.23 11.26 -26.36
C ALA A 627 -5.58 11.16 -25.65
N THR A 628 -6.36 10.15 -26.05
CA THR A 628 -7.56 9.66 -25.38
C THR A 628 -7.40 8.17 -25.09
N GLY A 629 -8.19 7.59 -24.21
CA GLY A 629 -8.04 6.19 -23.91
C GLY A 629 -9.20 5.57 -23.14
N HIS A 630 -9.03 4.33 -22.72
CA HIS A 630 -9.94 3.67 -21.82
C HIS A 630 -9.22 2.65 -20.95
N ALA A 631 -9.82 2.35 -19.80
CA ALA A 631 -9.45 1.22 -18.97
C ALA A 631 -10.73 0.46 -18.58
N THR A 632 -10.75 -0.85 -18.81
CA THR A 632 -11.87 -1.71 -18.46
C THR A 632 -11.35 -2.99 -17.82
N GLY A 633 -12.10 -3.56 -16.89
CA GLY A 633 -11.66 -4.78 -16.23
C GLY A 633 -12.66 -5.32 -15.23
N LEU A 634 -12.25 -6.46 -14.66
CA LEU A 634 -12.96 -7.19 -13.61
C LEU A 634 -11.97 -7.51 -12.48
N ASP A 635 -12.33 -7.09 -11.29
CA ASP A 635 -11.58 -7.34 -10.05
C ASP A 635 -12.32 -8.32 -9.18
N LEU A 636 -11.65 -9.39 -8.76
CA LEU A 636 -12.18 -10.42 -7.87
C LEU A 636 -11.32 -10.50 -6.61
N LYS A 637 -11.94 -10.60 -5.45
CA LYS A 637 -11.26 -10.77 -4.16
C LYS A 637 -12.01 -11.76 -3.29
N LEU A 638 -11.28 -12.76 -2.83
CA LEU A 638 -11.72 -13.67 -1.76
C LEU A 638 -10.92 -13.32 -0.51
N PHE A 639 -11.59 -12.88 0.54
CA PHE A 639 -11.01 -12.56 1.83
C PHE A 639 -11.60 -13.45 2.90
N GLY A 640 -10.80 -13.91 3.86
CA GLY A 640 -11.30 -14.71 4.97
C GLY A 640 -10.26 -15.04 6.01
N GLU A 641 -10.74 -15.53 7.15
CA GLU A 641 -9.89 -16.04 8.24
C GLU A 641 -9.81 -17.56 8.12
N PHE A 642 -8.74 -18.11 7.57
CA PHE A 642 -8.51 -19.56 7.58
C PHE A 642 -8.21 -20.07 8.99
N VAL A 643 -7.58 -19.22 9.82
CA VAL A 643 -7.39 -19.43 11.26
C VAL A 643 -7.81 -18.17 12.03
N PRO A 644 -8.43 -18.28 13.24
CA PRO A 644 -8.86 -17.12 14.01
C PRO A 644 -7.75 -16.08 14.21
N GLY A 645 -8.03 -14.85 13.78
CA GLY A 645 -7.11 -13.71 13.91
C GLY A 645 -6.04 -13.63 12.81
N ALA A 646 -6.10 -14.48 11.77
CA ALA A 646 -5.20 -14.44 10.62
C ALA A 646 -5.98 -14.17 9.33
N ASP A 647 -5.94 -12.91 8.86
CA ASP A 647 -6.57 -12.52 7.61
C ASP A 647 -5.75 -12.98 6.41
N SER A 648 -6.40 -13.59 5.44
CA SER A 648 -5.82 -14.01 4.18
C SER A 648 -6.71 -13.57 3.02
N TRP A 649 -6.11 -13.30 1.87
CA TRP A 649 -6.88 -12.96 0.68
C TRP A 649 -6.20 -13.43 -0.60
N LEU A 650 -7.04 -13.73 -1.57
CA LEU A 650 -6.69 -14.00 -2.95
C LEU A 650 -7.36 -12.94 -3.82
N THR A 651 -6.59 -12.28 -4.67
CA THR A 651 -7.10 -11.30 -5.63
C THR A 651 -6.76 -11.70 -7.04
N LEU A 652 -7.69 -11.51 -7.96
CA LEU A 652 -7.49 -11.64 -9.39
C LEU A 652 -8.08 -10.41 -10.07
N SER A 653 -7.25 -9.74 -10.85
CA SER A 653 -7.67 -8.62 -11.69
C SER A 653 -7.38 -8.96 -13.15
N VAL A 654 -8.36 -8.73 -14.00
CA VAL A 654 -8.22 -8.83 -15.45
C VAL A 654 -8.61 -7.48 -16.03
N MET A 655 -7.70 -6.88 -16.82
CA MET A 655 -7.93 -5.56 -17.38
C MET A 655 -7.41 -5.42 -18.81
N ASN A 656 -7.96 -4.45 -19.50
CA ASN A 656 -7.47 -3.96 -20.76
C ASN A 656 -7.41 -2.43 -20.69
N THR A 657 -6.24 -1.87 -20.93
CA THR A 657 -6.03 -0.43 -20.93
C THR A 657 -5.35 0.00 -22.23
N SER A 658 -5.89 1.00 -22.88
CA SER A 658 -5.31 1.51 -24.11
C SER A 658 -5.45 3.03 -24.22
N MET A 659 -4.53 3.62 -24.99
CA MET A 659 -4.65 5.00 -25.44
C MET A 659 -4.61 5.06 -26.96
N LYS A 660 -5.30 6.05 -27.49
CA LYS A 660 -5.29 6.40 -28.92
C LYS A 660 -4.36 7.59 -29.10
N LEU A 661 -3.27 7.37 -29.80
CA LEU A 661 -2.26 8.38 -30.14
C LEU A 661 -2.10 8.40 -31.65
N ASN A 662 -2.18 9.57 -32.28
CA ASN A 662 -2.05 9.73 -33.73
C ASN A 662 -2.96 8.78 -34.56
N GLY A 663 -4.18 8.51 -34.04
CA GLY A 663 -5.15 7.63 -34.71
C GLY A 663 -4.94 6.13 -34.44
N LYS A 664 -3.81 5.69 -33.86
CA LYS A 664 -3.53 4.31 -33.51
C LYS A 664 -3.82 4.02 -32.06
N SER A 665 -4.34 2.83 -31.79
CA SER A 665 -4.59 2.35 -30.41
C SER A 665 -3.39 1.52 -29.96
N ILE A 666 -2.80 1.91 -28.80
CA ILE A 666 -1.67 1.25 -28.18
C ILE A 666 -1.99 0.99 -26.70
N PRO A 667 -1.42 -0.04 -26.07
CA PRO A 667 -1.58 -0.24 -24.64
C PRO A 667 -0.97 0.93 -23.84
N LEU A 668 -1.60 1.31 -22.74
CA LEU A 668 -0.98 2.23 -21.79
C LEU A 668 0.29 1.59 -21.20
N PRO A 669 1.32 2.38 -20.84
CA PRO A 669 2.55 1.82 -20.24
C PRO A 669 2.32 1.03 -18.95
N THR A 670 1.17 1.24 -18.31
CA THR A 670 0.72 0.56 -17.09
C THR A 670 -0.18 -0.65 -17.35
N ASP A 671 -0.40 -1.03 -18.61
CA ASP A 671 -1.29 -2.14 -18.97
C ASP A 671 -0.73 -3.48 -18.51
N GLN A 672 -1.29 -4.04 -17.45
CA GLN A 672 -1.08 -5.42 -16.99
C GLN A 672 -2.38 -6.18 -17.16
N ARG A 673 -2.52 -6.97 -18.23
CA ARG A 673 -3.80 -7.62 -18.61
C ARG A 673 -4.37 -8.52 -17.52
N TYR A 674 -3.52 -9.07 -16.66
CA TYR A 674 -3.92 -9.84 -15.49
C TYR A 674 -2.93 -9.66 -14.34
N ALA A 675 -3.47 -9.68 -13.11
CA ALA A 675 -2.68 -9.69 -11.88
C ALA A 675 -3.35 -10.60 -10.85
N LEU A 676 -2.62 -11.58 -10.35
CA LEU A 676 -3.04 -12.52 -9.31
C LEU A 676 -2.14 -12.31 -8.09
N ASN A 677 -2.75 -12.00 -6.94
CA ASN A 677 -2.01 -11.90 -5.68
C ASN A 677 -2.66 -12.79 -4.63
N LEU A 678 -1.83 -13.52 -3.89
CA LEU A 678 -2.21 -14.25 -2.70
C LEU A 678 -1.41 -13.71 -1.52
N TYR A 679 -2.10 -13.30 -0.48
CA TYR A 679 -1.55 -13.09 0.85
C TYR A 679 -2.19 -14.09 1.79
N PHE A 680 -1.42 -15.04 2.25
CA PHE A 680 -1.86 -16.07 3.18
C PHE A 680 -1.06 -15.96 4.46
N THR A 681 -1.75 -15.94 5.59
CA THR A 681 -1.11 -15.97 6.90
C THR A 681 -1.85 -16.93 7.80
N ASP A 682 -1.11 -17.68 8.59
CA ASP A 682 -1.64 -18.70 9.49
C ASP A 682 -0.76 -18.89 10.71
N PHE A 683 -1.35 -19.47 11.76
CA PHE A 683 -0.62 -19.98 12.90
C PHE A 683 -0.41 -21.49 12.75
N PHE A 684 0.72 -21.99 13.22
CA PHE A 684 0.93 -23.43 13.27
C PHE A 684 -0.11 -24.12 14.15
N PRO A 685 -0.62 -25.29 13.78
CA PRO A 685 -1.61 -26.02 14.56
C PRO A 685 -1.20 -26.19 16.01
N GLY A 686 -2.11 -25.86 16.93
CA GLY A 686 -1.90 -26.00 18.37
C GLY A 686 -1.08 -24.91 19.04
N THR A 687 -0.64 -23.87 18.31
CA THR A 687 0.13 -22.76 18.91
C THR A 687 -0.18 -21.42 18.24
N THR A 688 -0.28 -20.36 19.03
CA THR A 688 -0.36 -18.96 18.54
C THR A 688 1.02 -18.28 18.53
N ARG A 689 2.09 -19.01 18.88
CA ARG A 689 3.45 -18.45 18.93
C ARG A 689 4.14 -18.45 17.59
N TRP A 690 3.89 -19.46 16.75
CA TRP A 690 4.46 -19.57 15.43
C TRP A 690 3.46 -19.12 14.37
N ARG A 691 3.84 -18.15 13.59
CA ARG A 691 3.05 -17.61 12.48
C ARG A 691 3.84 -17.76 11.19
N MET A 692 3.17 -18.27 10.16
CA MET A 692 3.68 -18.32 8.80
C MET A 692 2.93 -17.32 7.93
N SER A 693 3.62 -16.71 7.00
CA SER A 693 3.04 -15.81 5.99
C SER A 693 3.60 -16.17 4.62
N LEU A 694 2.72 -16.23 3.62
CA LEU A 694 3.07 -16.48 2.22
C LEU A 694 2.49 -15.34 1.38
N LYS A 695 3.32 -14.74 0.55
CA LYS A 695 2.93 -13.72 -0.43
C LYS A 695 3.29 -14.24 -1.82
N LEU A 696 2.30 -14.39 -2.69
CA LEU A 696 2.50 -14.75 -4.09
C LEU A 696 2.02 -13.61 -4.97
N ALA A 697 2.78 -13.30 -6.01
CA ALA A 697 2.41 -12.35 -7.03
C ALA A 697 2.70 -12.94 -8.42
N TYR A 698 1.71 -12.90 -9.30
CA TYR A 698 1.83 -13.28 -10.70
C TYR A 698 1.08 -12.25 -11.54
N ALA A 699 1.79 -11.49 -12.35
CA ALA A 699 1.20 -10.42 -13.16
C ALA A 699 1.76 -10.44 -14.56
N ASP A 700 0.97 -9.96 -15.53
CA ASP A 700 1.41 -9.80 -16.91
C ASP A 700 2.58 -8.80 -16.98
N GLY A 701 3.42 -8.94 -17.98
CA GLY A 701 4.51 -8.01 -18.24
C GLY A 701 3.97 -6.65 -18.70
N LEU A 702 4.66 -5.58 -18.34
CA LEU A 702 4.35 -4.24 -18.81
C LEU A 702 4.70 -4.04 -20.28
N PRO A 703 3.96 -3.19 -21.02
CA PRO A 703 4.39 -2.70 -22.30
C PRO A 703 5.67 -1.89 -22.18
N PHE A 704 6.55 -2.01 -23.16
CA PHE A 704 7.75 -1.19 -23.31
C PHE A 704 8.01 -0.89 -24.78
N SER A 705 8.77 0.16 -25.07
CA SER A 705 9.10 0.58 -26.43
C SER A 705 10.59 0.83 -26.59
N ALA A 706 11.08 0.73 -27.82
CA ALA A 706 12.43 1.13 -28.14
C ALA A 706 12.57 2.66 -28.04
N PRO A 707 13.65 3.18 -27.44
CA PRO A 707 13.87 4.61 -27.33
C PRO A 707 14.05 5.27 -28.71
N HIS A 708 13.71 6.55 -28.80
CA HIS A 708 13.82 7.36 -30.02
C HIS A 708 13.03 6.81 -31.22
N LYS A 709 12.02 5.99 -30.98
CA LYS A 709 11.07 5.50 -31.99
C LYS A 709 9.67 6.01 -31.67
N GLU A 710 8.83 6.08 -32.71
CA GLU A 710 7.42 6.42 -32.52
C GLU A 710 6.76 5.37 -31.64
N LEU A 711 6.16 5.82 -30.54
CA LEU A 711 5.55 4.97 -29.52
C LEU A 711 4.48 4.04 -30.11
N GLU A 712 3.68 4.56 -31.04
CA GLU A 712 2.58 3.86 -31.70
C GLU A 712 3.00 2.73 -32.66
N ASN A 713 4.26 2.62 -32.97
CA ASN A 713 4.80 1.63 -33.93
C ASN A 713 5.75 0.60 -33.26
N ASN A 714 6.13 0.82 -32.00
CA ASN A 714 7.24 0.11 -31.37
C ASN A 714 6.92 -0.35 -29.95
N THR A 715 5.72 -0.92 -29.73
CA THR A 715 5.32 -1.43 -28.42
C THR A 715 5.54 -2.94 -28.33
N PHE A 716 6.32 -3.37 -27.36
CA PHE A 716 6.58 -4.75 -26.98
C PHE A 716 6.03 -5.02 -25.59
N ARG A 717 6.03 -6.27 -25.14
CA ARG A 717 5.61 -6.65 -23.78
C ARG A 717 6.71 -7.44 -23.09
N ALA A 718 7.01 -7.03 -21.86
CA ALA A 718 7.97 -7.71 -21.00
C ALA A 718 7.45 -9.09 -20.57
N PRO A 719 8.32 -10.01 -20.14
CA PRO A 719 7.90 -11.25 -19.49
C PRO A 719 7.05 -11.00 -18.24
N ALA A 720 6.17 -11.94 -17.92
CA ALA A 720 5.32 -11.88 -16.74
C ALA A 720 6.15 -11.81 -15.45
N TYR A 721 5.76 -10.94 -14.54
CA TYR A 721 6.31 -10.82 -13.19
C TYR A 721 5.83 -12.00 -12.33
N LYS A 722 6.76 -12.66 -11.62
CA LYS A 722 6.47 -13.84 -10.80
C LYS A 722 7.28 -13.75 -9.50
N ARG A 723 6.61 -13.81 -8.36
CA ARG A 723 7.30 -13.73 -7.08
C ARG A 723 6.61 -14.54 -6.00
N ALA A 724 7.39 -15.17 -5.14
CA ALA A 724 6.94 -15.82 -3.94
C ALA A 724 7.84 -15.41 -2.78
N ASP A 725 7.24 -14.88 -1.72
CA ASP A 725 7.93 -14.54 -0.47
C ASP A 725 7.30 -15.35 0.68
N ILE A 726 8.12 -15.93 1.52
CA ILE A 726 7.67 -16.67 2.71
C ILE A 726 8.29 -16.05 3.94
N GLY A 727 7.48 -15.85 4.98
CA GLY A 727 7.94 -15.37 6.29
C GLY A 727 7.49 -16.29 7.40
N MET A 728 8.37 -16.49 8.38
CA MET A 728 8.07 -17.18 9.63
C MET A 728 8.35 -16.24 10.78
N SER A 729 7.42 -16.15 11.73
CA SER A 729 7.59 -15.33 12.92
C SER A 729 7.30 -16.14 14.17
N TYR A 730 8.16 -16.03 15.16
CA TYR A 730 8.04 -16.67 16.46
C TYR A 730 7.86 -15.64 17.56
N ARG A 731 6.79 -15.78 18.35
CA ARG A 731 6.55 -14.93 19.52
C ARG A 731 7.27 -15.52 20.72
N LEU A 732 8.45 -14.98 21.01
CA LEU A 732 9.30 -15.40 22.11
C LEU A 732 8.67 -15.08 23.46
N LEU A 733 8.10 -13.87 23.59
CA LEU A 733 7.41 -13.40 24.80
C LEU A 733 5.99 -12.96 24.44
N ASP A 734 5.03 -13.40 25.25
CA ASP A 734 3.64 -12.98 25.25
C ASP A 734 3.22 -12.59 26.66
N ASN A 735 3.02 -11.31 26.91
CA ASN A 735 2.63 -10.77 28.21
C ASN A 735 1.38 -9.86 28.05
N ASN A 736 0.53 -10.16 27.06
CA ASN A 736 -0.66 -9.37 26.80
C ASN A 736 -1.65 -9.35 27.98
N ASP A 737 -1.63 -10.36 28.84
CA ASP A 737 -2.52 -10.49 29.99
C ASP A 737 -1.96 -9.85 31.27
N GLY A 738 -0.76 -9.25 31.24
CA GLY A 738 -0.17 -8.51 32.37
C GLY A 738 0.25 -9.38 33.58
N HIS A 739 0.33 -10.70 33.39
CA HIS A 739 0.63 -11.65 34.50
C HIS A 739 2.12 -11.71 34.90
N ARG A 740 2.99 -11.06 34.12
CA ARG A 740 4.42 -10.93 34.44
C ARG A 740 4.79 -9.46 34.62
N ASN A 741 5.45 -9.12 35.70
CA ASN A 741 6.05 -7.82 35.93
C ASN A 741 7.24 -7.57 35.01
N THR A 742 7.01 -7.56 33.70
CA THR A 742 8.02 -7.27 32.70
C THR A 742 7.62 -5.99 31.96
N ILE A 743 8.62 -5.20 31.62
CA ILE A 743 8.44 -3.98 30.80
C ILE A 743 8.01 -4.36 29.38
N PHE A 744 8.37 -5.59 28.93
CA PHE A 744 8.11 -6.07 27.59
C PHE A 744 6.72 -6.71 27.50
N LYS A 745 5.93 -6.28 26.51
CA LYS A 745 4.61 -6.83 26.20
C LYS A 745 4.74 -8.03 25.26
N ASN A 746 5.40 -7.86 24.13
CA ASN A 746 5.67 -8.92 23.16
C ASN A 746 7.09 -8.81 22.62
N ILE A 747 7.70 -9.95 22.31
CA ILE A 747 8.95 -10.04 21.55
C ILE A 747 8.72 -11.01 20.41
N TRP A 748 8.92 -10.53 19.18
CA TRP A 748 8.81 -11.32 17.96
C TRP A 748 10.15 -11.47 17.28
N LEU A 749 10.46 -12.69 16.86
CA LEU A 749 11.58 -13.02 15.99
C LEU A 749 10.99 -13.41 14.62
N GLY A 750 11.47 -12.82 13.54
CA GLY A 750 11.01 -13.09 12.19
C GLY A 750 12.17 -13.50 11.29
N LEU A 751 11.90 -14.43 10.38
CA LEU A 751 12.79 -14.82 9.30
C LEU A 751 12.00 -14.86 8.00
N ASP A 752 12.39 -14.05 7.04
CA ASP A 752 11.74 -13.95 5.74
C ASP A 752 12.69 -14.48 4.66
N CYS A 753 12.18 -15.27 3.72
CA CYS A 753 12.84 -15.61 2.47
C CYS A 753 12.11 -14.92 1.33
N LEU A 754 12.75 -13.92 0.77
CA LEU A 754 12.23 -13.08 -0.32
C LEU A 754 12.66 -13.66 -1.65
N ASN A 755 11.76 -13.66 -2.64
CA ASN A 755 11.95 -14.29 -3.94
C ASN A 755 12.41 -15.74 -3.81
N LEU A 756 11.60 -16.57 -3.14
CA LEU A 756 11.90 -17.94 -2.74
C LEU A 756 12.47 -18.80 -3.89
N PHE A 757 11.94 -18.63 -5.09
CA PHE A 757 12.34 -19.42 -6.26
C PHE A 757 13.50 -18.80 -7.04
N GLY A 758 14.00 -17.61 -6.63
CA GLY A 758 15.11 -16.93 -7.31
C GLY A 758 14.78 -16.53 -8.75
N ILE A 759 13.55 -16.16 -9.03
CA ILE A 759 13.09 -15.79 -10.39
C ILE A 759 13.65 -14.43 -10.76
N ASN A 760 14.25 -14.34 -11.94
CA ASN A 760 14.77 -13.11 -12.52
C ASN A 760 13.63 -12.33 -13.18
N ASN A 761 12.98 -11.43 -12.43
CA ASN A 761 11.97 -10.52 -12.95
C ASN A 761 12.61 -9.31 -13.62
N VAL A 762 12.12 -8.93 -14.79
CA VAL A 762 12.64 -7.78 -15.53
C VAL A 762 12.09 -6.49 -14.92
N ASN A 763 12.98 -5.56 -14.56
CA ASN A 763 12.65 -4.22 -14.10
C ASN A 763 12.55 -3.21 -15.24
N SER A 764 13.53 -3.26 -16.13
CA SER A 764 13.67 -2.34 -17.27
C SER A 764 14.55 -2.96 -18.33
N TYR A 765 14.68 -2.29 -19.47
CA TYR A 765 15.57 -2.71 -20.53
C TYR A 765 16.60 -1.63 -20.84
N TYR A 766 17.83 -2.06 -21.03
CA TYR A 766 18.89 -1.26 -21.60
C TYR A 766 18.99 -1.57 -23.09
N TRP A 767 18.92 -0.55 -23.94
CA TRP A 767 18.90 -0.74 -25.38
C TRP A 767 20.28 -0.55 -25.97
N VAL A 768 20.72 -1.52 -26.78
CA VAL A 768 21.93 -1.48 -27.53
C VAL A 768 21.65 -1.79 -29.02
N THR A 769 22.45 -1.23 -29.89
CA THR A 769 22.32 -1.44 -31.32
C THR A 769 23.60 -2.06 -31.84
N ASP A 770 23.50 -3.05 -32.74
CA ASP A 770 24.66 -3.63 -33.38
C ASP A 770 25.12 -2.77 -34.57
N ILE A 771 26.24 -3.20 -35.18
CA ILE A 771 26.84 -2.52 -36.36
C ILE A 771 25.93 -2.54 -37.59
N ALA A 772 24.97 -3.46 -37.66
CA ALA A 772 23.96 -3.55 -38.73
C ALA A 772 22.73 -2.67 -38.44
N GLY A 773 22.69 -1.96 -37.31
CA GLY A 773 21.56 -1.11 -36.91
C GLY A 773 20.42 -1.85 -36.23
N GLN A 774 20.58 -3.14 -35.90
CA GLN A 774 19.58 -3.93 -35.19
C GLN A 774 19.63 -3.64 -33.70
N GLN A 775 18.44 -3.34 -33.10
CA GLN A 775 18.31 -3.01 -31.70
C GLN A 775 18.06 -4.25 -30.83
N TYR A 776 18.70 -4.29 -29.71
CA TYR A 776 18.54 -5.35 -28.71
C TYR A 776 18.15 -4.75 -27.33
N ALA A 777 17.13 -5.34 -26.72
CA ALA A 777 16.69 -5.01 -25.39
C ALA A 777 17.42 -5.89 -24.36
N VAL A 778 18.42 -5.36 -23.67
CA VAL A 778 19.17 -6.05 -22.61
C VAL A 778 18.41 -5.91 -21.29
N PRO A 779 17.94 -6.99 -20.66
CA PRO A 779 17.14 -6.89 -19.45
C PRO A 779 17.96 -6.45 -18.24
N ASN A 780 17.39 -5.58 -17.43
CA ASN A 780 17.81 -5.31 -16.07
C ASN A 780 16.87 -6.05 -15.13
N TYR A 781 17.42 -6.94 -14.31
CA TYR A 781 16.62 -7.77 -13.41
C TYR A 781 16.48 -7.17 -12.04
N LEU A 782 15.35 -7.44 -11.38
CA LEU A 782 15.07 -7.15 -9.99
C LEU A 782 15.87 -8.07 -9.04
N THR A 783 15.58 -7.96 -7.72
CA THR A 783 16.38 -8.67 -6.70
C THR A 783 16.26 -10.18 -6.80
N GLY A 784 17.39 -10.88 -6.61
CA GLY A 784 17.44 -12.33 -6.46
C GLY A 784 16.85 -12.79 -5.13
N ARG A 785 17.10 -14.09 -4.78
CA ARG A 785 16.67 -14.63 -3.48
C ARG A 785 17.41 -13.95 -2.33
N GLN A 786 16.67 -13.54 -1.30
CA GLN A 786 17.22 -12.87 -0.12
C GLN A 786 16.63 -13.43 1.17
N ILE A 787 17.43 -13.45 2.22
CA ILE A 787 16.99 -13.83 3.57
C ILE A 787 17.04 -12.59 4.45
N ASN A 788 15.94 -12.28 5.13
CA ASN A 788 15.83 -11.13 6.03
C ASN A 788 15.47 -11.60 7.44
N GLY A 789 16.33 -11.29 8.40
CA GLY A 789 16.05 -11.50 9.83
C GLY A 789 15.45 -10.24 10.45
N ARG A 790 14.45 -10.41 11.31
CA ARG A 790 13.73 -9.31 11.97
C ARG A 790 13.51 -9.60 13.44
N VAL A 791 13.66 -8.57 14.27
CA VAL A 791 13.31 -8.58 15.70
C VAL A 791 12.38 -7.41 15.96
N THR A 792 11.24 -7.66 16.63
CA THR A 792 10.30 -6.60 17.05
C THR A 792 10.01 -6.76 18.54
N VAL A 793 10.19 -5.69 19.28
CA VAL A 793 9.93 -5.60 20.72
C VAL A 793 8.83 -4.59 20.95
N GLU A 794 7.78 -5.01 21.66
CA GLU A 794 6.65 -4.16 22.07
C GLU A 794 6.62 -4.00 23.59
N PHE A 795 6.33 -2.77 24.04
CA PHE A 795 6.32 -2.36 25.45
C PHE A 795 4.93 -1.97 25.95
#